data_cc31cee20cb1f4b1af8230aa05c4a422
#
_entry.id   cc31cee20cb1f4b1af8230aa05c4a422
#
_cell.length_a   1.000
_cell.length_b   1.000
_cell.length_c   1.000
_cell.angle_alpha   90.00
_cell.angle_beta   90.00
_cell.angle_gamma   90.00
#
_symmetry.space_group_name_H-M   'P 1'
#
loop_
_entity.id
_entity.type
_entity.pdbx_description
1 polymer ?
#
loop_
_entity_poly.entity_id
_entity_poly.type
_entity_poly.pdbx_seq_one_letter_code
_entity_poly.pdbx_strand_id
1 'polypeptide(L)'
;FVFSYDNDERSYLKFNIEAKECLIVDTLCNKKLGPRRWIPIEISFFLKQDSVCLTIDKRQYQSGKLGLSGELTPTIMFGSSKFSEEIPSFAIRNLVISDMNQQINFPLNESSGILVHDKQGKIRGKAINPIWLINKSYYWNLLHSQASESTAGYNYDFNSGNFVYFNSDSLYTLDIRRNIWEGYKHQPLPMKMYLGTNFFYPDSRSVYIYEVDNHADVCTICALNVLTGEVEKVDDKFLPSQRHHHSSYLDTIRNKFYIFGGFGSRKYTNTLEVYDLDQKSWNTIKLKGDFVAPRFFSSMGALNANELLLFGGTGNSSGDQSIGKIYYYDLYKINLKDSTVQKVRDFSYDGAQIVPVRNLLLSDDGASFYTLCYPMQEASSHLQLYKFSLQNDSYEVLGNSIPMESKAILSNANLYYNKETKEFYCCTQEFNERGGESSVTRFYSLSAPAIAESALFLYAVEEGLSLRAVIFVMVVVLILIVGITYYLKRKKEKQPIPKVTLVRETFTQVENKKSPQANALYLFGEFTIIDKKGRDITHLFSSKIKQLFLLTFLNGLGNKEGITSNYIYGLLWPEKELSSAKNLKGVTINRLRKILDDLEGIELVYTNSRYSIQLSETFYCDYQQYLEQMNKIRQSDASQEVSQSLIGILSRGKFLKSIDDSMFDSFKSEQEYELHEMLTIELNNLYMKA
;
A
#
# COMPACT_ATOMS: atom_id res chain seq x y z
N PHE A 1 1.48 -33.99 7.12
CA PHE A 1 0.17 -33.72 6.52
C PHE A 1 0.34 -32.65 5.46
N VAL A 2 -0.25 -32.86 4.31
CA VAL A 2 -0.29 -31.87 3.22
C VAL A 2 -1.72 -31.42 3.05
N PHE A 3 -1.91 -30.12 3.09
CA PHE A 3 -3.19 -29.48 2.93
C PHE A 3 -3.24 -28.81 1.53
N SER A 4 -4.21 -29.15 0.72
CA SER A 4 -4.46 -28.51 -0.56
C SER A 4 -5.94 -28.26 -0.78
N TYR A 5 -6.26 -27.29 -1.61
CA TYR A 5 -7.60 -26.87 -1.97
C TYR A 5 -7.68 -26.75 -3.50
N ASP A 6 -8.73 -27.25 -4.10
CA ASP A 6 -8.99 -27.13 -5.54
C ASP A 6 -10.34 -26.46 -5.78
N ASN A 7 -10.42 -25.61 -6.79
CA ASN A 7 -11.58 -24.76 -7.07
C ASN A 7 -12.26 -25.08 -8.42
N ASP A 8 -11.78 -26.05 -9.19
CA ASP A 8 -12.42 -26.47 -10.43
C ASP A 8 -13.65 -27.35 -10.14
N GLU A 9 -14.84 -26.86 -10.38
CA GLU A 9 -16.15 -27.50 -10.25
C GLU A 9 -16.48 -28.17 -8.90
N ARG A 10 -15.50 -28.65 -8.14
CA ARG A 10 -15.63 -29.24 -6.80
C ARG A 10 -14.54 -28.74 -5.88
N SER A 11 -14.90 -28.04 -4.84
CA SER A 11 -13.96 -27.67 -3.78
C SER A 11 -13.71 -28.88 -2.90
N TYR A 12 -12.48 -29.39 -2.87
CA TYR A 12 -12.10 -30.49 -2.00
C TYR A 12 -10.84 -30.17 -1.21
N LEU A 13 -10.76 -30.80 -0.06
CA LEU A 13 -9.62 -30.74 0.83
C LEU A 13 -8.86 -32.05 0.74
N LYS A 14 -7.59 -32.02 0.38
CA LYS A 14 -6.73 -33.19 0.36
C LYS A 14 -5.80 -33.22 1.57
N PHE A 15 -5.73 -34.36 2.21
CA PHE A 15 -4.68 -34.67 3.17
C PHE A 15 -3.85 -35.82 2.65
N ASN A 16 -2.55 -35.69 2.73
CA ASN A 16 -1.65 -36.78 2.55
C ASN A 16 -1.01 -37.13 3.89
N ILE A 17 -1.18 -38.36 4.34
CA ILE A 17 -0.52 -38.91 5.52
C ILE A 17 0.46 -39.97 5.01
N GLU A 18 1.77 -39.76 5.15
CA GLU A 18 2.82 -40.70 4.77
C GLU A 18 2.65 -41.32 3.36
N ALA A 19 2.46 -40.51 2.36
CA ALA A 19 2.23 -40.93 0.97
C ALA A 19 0.90 -41.65 0.70
N LYS A 20 0.02 -41.81 1.68
CA LYS A 20 -1.36 -42.23 1.43
C LYS A 20 -2.24 -41.01 1.26
N GLU A 21 -2.92 -40.92 0.14
CA GLU A 21 -3.89 -39.88 -0.11
C GLU A 21 -5.15 -40.16 0.71
N CYS A 22 -5.43 -39.36 1.70
CA CYS A 22 -6.69 -39.33 2.42
C CYS A 22 -7.55 -38.25 1.81
N LEU A 23 -8.38 -38.61 0.85
CA LEU A 23 -9.27 -37.69 0.19
C LEU A 23 -10.52 -37.50 1.06
N ILE A 24 -10.65 -36.36 1.72
CA ILE A 24 -11.95 -35.90 2.19
C ILE A 24 -12.56 -35.14 1.04
N VAL A 25 -13.12 -35.89 0.08
CA VAL A 25 -13.99 -35.34 -0.93
C VAL A 25 -15.31 -35.08 -0.27
N ASP A 26 -15.69 -33.88 -0.18
CA ASP A 26 -17.08 -33.57 -0.30
C ASP A 26 -17.25 -32.55 -1.42
N THR A 27 -18.30 -32.69 -2.14
CA THR A 27 -19.08 -31.57 -2.63
C THR A 27 -19.30 -30.63 -1.45
N LEU A 28 -18.20 -29.95 -1.05
CA LEU A 28 -18.16 -28.94 -0.01
C LEU A 28 -19.09 -27.78 -0.42
N CYS A 29 -20.35 -28.07 -0.46
CA CYS A 29 -21.46 -27.24 -0.83
C CYS A 29 -21.71 -27.11 -2.33
N ASN A 30 -22.95 -27.24 -2.69
CA ASN A 30 -23.58 -26.60 -3.85
C ASN A 30 -23.38 -25.04 -3.89
N LYS A 31 -22.59 -24.47 -2.98
CA LYS A 31 -22.17 -23.10 -2.96
C LYS A 31 -20.64 -23.08 -3.02
N LYS A 32 -20.09 -22.69 -4.17
CA LYS A 32 -18.68 -22.39 -4.37
C LYS A 32 -18.20 -21.54 -3.19
N LEU A 33 -17.10 -21.95 -2.53
CA LEU A 33 -16.39 -21.10 -1.61
C LEU A 33 -15.89 -19.90 -2.41
N GLY A 34 -16.52 -18.74 -2.21
CA GLY A 34 -16.19 -17.56 -3.01
C GLY A 34 -14.72 -17.13 -2.79
N PRO A 35 -14.04 -16.62 -3.84
CA PRO A 35 -12.71 -16.06 -3.70
C PRO A 35 -12.70 -14.89 -2.70
N ARG A 36 -11.55 -14.65 -2.08
CA ARG A 36 -11.33 -13.56 -1.10
C ARG A 36 -12.23 -13.60 0.15
N ARG A 37 -12.58 -14.80 0.59
CA ARG A 37 -13.32 -15.04 1.84
C ARG A 37 -12.44 -15.82 2.83
N TRP A 38 -12.38 -15.37 4.08
CA TRP A 38 -11.77 -16.14 5.16
C TRP A 38 -12.75 -17.20 5.68
N ILE A 39 -12.30 -18.44 5.73
CA ILE A 39 -13.10 -19.59 6.12
C ILE A 39 -12.43 -20.25 7.32
N PRO A 40 -13.10 -20.36 8.47
CA PRO A 40 -12.58 -21.10 9.60
C PRO A 40 -12.58 -22.59 9.29
N ILE A 41 -11.42 -23.22 9.52
CA ILE A 41 -11.22 -24.65 9.32
C ILE A 41 -10.64 -25.23 10.59
N GLU A 42 -11.26 -26.30 11.09
CA GLU A 42 -10.75 -27.08 12.21
C GLU A 42 -10.59 -28.54 11.78
N ILE A 43 -9.45 -29.14 12.12
CA ILE A 43 -9.12 -30.51 11.79
C ILE A 43 -8.76 -31.22 13.08
N SER A 44 -9.57 -32.19 13.49
CA SER A 44 -9.37 -32.96 14.71
C SER A 44 -9.02 -34.41 14.37
N PHE A 45 -7.88 -34.88 14.84
CA PHE A 45 -7.40 -36.26 14.68
C PHE A 45 -7.72 -37.09 15.92
N PHE A 46 -8.48 -38.14 15.77
CA PHE A 46 -8.85 -39.07 16.81
C PHE A 46 -8.04 -40.37 16.65
N LEU A 47 -6.84 -40.39 17.20
CA LEU A 47 -5.86 -41.48 16.97
C LEU A 47 -6.35 -42.84 17.47
N LYS A 48 -7.10 -42.89 18.61
CA LYS A 48 -7.66 -44.11 19.15
C LYS A 48 -8.80 -44.68 18.29
N GLN A 49 -9.54 -43.83 17.60
CA GLN A 49 -10.65 -44.21 16.72
C GLN A 49 -10.23 -44.30 15.24
N ASP A 50 -8.94 -44.07 14.98
CA ASP A 50 -8.39 -44.03 13.62
C ASP A 50 -9.26 -43.18 12.66
N SER A 51 -9.62 -41.99 13.11
CA SER A 51 -10.51 -41.12 12.37
C SER A 51 -10.08 -39.65 12.42
N VAL A 52 -10.53 -38.88 11.44
CA VAL A 52 -10.36 -37.42 11.38
C VAL A 52 -11.74 -36.78 11.24
N CYS A 53 -11.92 -35.67 11.95
CA CYS A 53 -13.07 -34.80 11.78
C CYS A 53 -12.59 -33.45 11.23
N LEU A 54 -13.23 -33.00 10.15
CA LEU A 54 -13.00 -31.72 9.52
C LEU A 54 -14.22 -30.84 9.72
N THR A 55 -14.06 -29.69 10.32
CA THR A 55 -15.10 -28.67 10.44
C THR A 55 -14.77 -27.51 9.52
N ILE A 56 -15.64 -27.19 8.57
CA ILE A 56 -15.55 -26.06 7.63
C ILE A 56 -16.82 -25.22 7.73
N ASP A 57 -16.70 -23.95 8.04
CA ASP A 57 -17.82 -23.02 8.12
C ASP A 57 -19.01 -23.60 8.93
N LYS A 58 -18.72 -24.21 10.10
CA LYS A 58 -19.65 -24.88 11.02
C LYS A 58 -20.21 -26.24 10.54
N ARG A 59 -19.79 -26.77 9.42
CA ARG A 59 -20.20 -28.10 8.94
C ARG A 59 -19.13 -29.12 9.28
N GLN A 60 -19.52 -30.28 9.73
CA GLN A 60 -18.61 -31.36 10.12
C GLN A 60 -18.62 -32.49 9.09
N TYR A 61 -17.42 -32.98 8.80
CA TYR A 61 -17.16 -34.10 7.91
C TYR A 61 -16.26 -35.08 8.65
N GLN A 62 -16.57 -36.34 8.63
CA GLN A 62 -15.82 -37.36 9.33
C GLN A 62 -15.36 -38.46 8.38
N SER A 63 -14.10 -38.88 8.50
CA SER A 63 -13.52 -40.00 7.82
C SER A 63 -12.86 -40.95 8.81
N GLY A 64 -12.92 -42.23 8.58
CA GLY A 64 -12.28 -43.24 9.40
C GLY A 64 -11.32 -44.14 8.63
N LYS A 65 -10.61 -45.02 9.33
CA LYS A 65 -9.67 -46.01 8.77
C LYS A 65 -8.48 -45.39 8.03
N LEU A 66 -7.88 -44.40 8.66
CA LEU A 66 -6.75 -43.67 8.07
C LEU A 66 -5.41 -44.41 8.25
N GLY A 67 -5.37 -45.45 9.09
CA GLY A 67 -4.15 -46.20 9.45
C GLY A 67 -3.27 -45.41 10.43
N LEU A 68 -3.86 -44.53 11.23
CA LEU A 68 -3.17 -43.75 12.25
C LEU A 68 -2.98 -44.62 13.48
N SER A 69 -1.75 -45.03 13.79
CA SER A 69 -1.44 -45.80 15.01
C SER A 69 -0.17 -45.28 15.66
N GLY A 70 -0.21 -45.19 17.01
CA GLY A 70 0.96 -44.80 17.81
C GLY A 70 1.11 -43.28 18.06
N GLU A 71 2.29 -42.88 18.54
CA GLU A 71 2.63 -41.46 18.69
C GLU A 71 2.96 -40.84 17.32
N LEU A 72 2.27 -39.78 16.99
CA LEU A 72 2.52 -39.03 15.75
C LEU A 72 3.42 -37.82 16.04
N THR A 73 4.51 -37.72 15.30
CA THR A 73 5.34 -36.53 15.21
C THR A 73 5.16 -35.89 13.81
N PRO A 74 4.03 -35.27 13.56
CA PRO A 74 3.68 -34.84 12.20
C PRO A 74 4.49 -33.64 11.76
N THR A 75 4.93 -33.67 10.50
CA THR A 75 5.28 -32.45 9.77
C THR A 75 4.01 -32.00 9.03
N ILE A 76 3.59 -30.77 9.26
CA ILE A 76 2.42 -30.19 8.61
C ILE A 76 2.90 -29.27 7.51
N MET A 77 2.42 -29.47 6.29
CA MET A 77 2.75 -28.68 5.11
C MET A 77 1.49 -28.06 4.51
N PHE A 78 1.61 -26.80 4.13
CA PHE A 78 0.57 -26.08 3.41
C PHE A 78 1.15 -25.66 2.06
N GLY A 79 0.40 -25.87 0.97
CA GLY A 79 0.84 -25.53 -0.37
C GLY A 79 1.50 -26.72 -1.09
N SER A 80 2.42 -26.44 -2.04
CA SER A 80 3.05 -27.49 -2.85
C SER A 80 3.92 -28.43 -2.01
N SER A 81 3.98 -29.67 -2.44
CA SER A 81 4.74 -30.74 -1.77
C SER A 81 5.21 -31.75 -2.79
N LYS A 82 6.04 -32.72 -2.36
CA LYS A 82 6.41 -33.86 -3.21
C LYS A 82 5.24 -34.73 -3.68
N PHE A 83 4.02 -34.51 -3.17
CA PHE A 83 2.81 -35.27 -3.50
C PHE A 83 1.81 -34.47 -4.33
N SER A 84 1.98 -33.13 -4.40
CA SER A 84 1.08 -32.23 -5.14
C SER A 84 1.83 -30.98 -5.57
N GLU A 85 2.05 -30.80 -6.86
CA GLU A 85 2.77 -29.65 -7.43
C GLU A 85 1.83 -28.51 -7.81
N GLU A 86 0.65 -28.86 -8.34
CA GLU A 86 -0.37 -27.89 -8.71
C GLU A 86 -1.31 -27.60 -7.54
N ILE A 87 -1.24 -26.38 -7.03
CA ILE A 87 -2.06 -25.96 -5.89
C ILE A 87 -2.64 -24.57 -6.18
N PRO A 88 -3.97 -24.41 -6.05
CA PRO A 88 -4.60 -23.11 -6.16
C PRO A 88 -4.05 -22.12 -5.12
N SER A 89 -4.06 -20.86 -5.45
CA SER A 89 -3.63 -19.80 -4.51
C SER A 89 -4.59 -19.73 -3.33
N PHE A 90 -4.06 -19.93 -2.13
CA PHE A 90 -4.77 -19.71 -0.88
C PHE A 90 -3.85 -19.07 0.17
N ALA A 91 -4.46 -18.47 1.17
CA ALA A 91 -3.75 -17.83 2.27
C ALA A 91 -4.15 -18.47 3.61
N ILE A 92 -3.25 -18.43 4.58
CA ILE A 92 -3.45 -18.95 5.92
C ILE A 92 -3.19 -17.83 6.93
N ARG A 93 -4.00 -17.79 7.99
CA ARG A 93 -3.76 -16.92 9.14
C ARG A 93 -4.22 -17.59 10.43
N ASN A 94 -3.68 -17.16 11.56
CA ASN A 94 -4.08 -17.61 12.89
C ASN A 94 -4.06 -19.15 13.03
N LEU A 95 -2.98 -19.78 12.56
CA LEU A 95 -2.83 -21.22 12.67
C LEU A 95 -2.63 -21.62 14.13
N VAL A 96 -3.46 -22.53 14.60
CA VAL A 96 -3.36 -23.12 15.94
C VAL A 96 -3.18 -24.60 15.82
N ILE A 97 -2.17 -25.14 16.49
CA ILE A 97 -1.91 -26.56 16.60
C ILE A 97 -1.98 -26.93 18.08
N SER A 98 -2.85 -27.88 18.44
CA SER A 98 -3.02 -28.29 19.83
C SER A 98 -3.09 -29.81 19.98
N ASP A 99 -2.60 -30.29 21.10
CA ASP A 99 -2.83 -31.62 21.61
C ASP A 99 -3.45 -31.52 23.02
N MET A 100 -3.56 -32.67 23.75
CA MET A 100 -4.13 -32.69 25.09
C MET A 100 -3.33 -31.87 26.11
N ASN A 101 -2.05 -31.58 25.86
CA ASN A 101 -1.11 -31.04 26.85
C ASN A 101 -0.62 -29.65 26.49
N GLN A 102 -0.64 -29.28 25.19
CA GLN A 102 -0.08 -28.02 24.72
C GLN A 102 -0.84 -27.45 23.53
N GLN A 103 -0.77 -26.14 23.43
CA GLN A 103 -1.28 -25.39 22.30
C GLN A 103 -0.19 -24.48 21.77
N ILE A 104 0.07 -24.53 20.48
CA ILE A 104 1.02 -23.68 19.77
C ILE A 104 0.23 -22.78 18.81
N ASN A 105 0.38 -21.48 18.97
CA ASN A 105 -0.30 -20.48 18.15
C ASN A 105 0.73 -19.87 17.21
N PHE A 106 0.44 -19.87 15.92
CA PHE A 106 1.20 -19.21 14.86
C PHE A 106 0.39 -18.03 14.32
N PRO A 107 0.74 -16.80 14.69
CA PRO A 107 0.06 -15.62 14.17
C PRO A 107 0.18 -15.49 12.64
N LEU A 108 1.30 -15.95 12.06
CA LEU A 108 1.68 -15.82 10.67
C LEU A 108 1.68 -14.35 10.24
N ASN A 109 2.29 -13.52 11.07
CA ASN A 109 2.37 -12.06 10.94
C ASN A 109 3.79 -11.56 10.69
N GLU A 110 4.66 -12.41 10.18
CA GLU A 110 5.95 -12.03 9.67
C GLU A 110 5.79 -11.09 8.46
N SER A 111 6.65 -10.08 8.37
CA SER A 111 6.66 -9.12 7.25
C SER A 111 7.75 -9.45 6.21
N SER A 112 8.73 -10.27 6.59
CA SER A 112 9.86 -10.64 5.74
C SER A 112 10.47 -11.99 6.18
N GLY A 113 11.44 -12.49 5.40
CA GLY A 113 12.14 -13.73 5.70
C GLY A 113 11.34 -15.01 5.42
N ILE A 114 11.91 -16.14 5.82
CA ILE A 114 11.36 -17.47 5.57
C ILE A 114 11.07 -18.28 6.85
N LEU A 115 11.36 -17.71 8.01
CA LEU A 115 11.16 -18.38 9.30
C LEU A 115 9.77 -18.05 9.85
N VAL A 116 9.13 -19.06 10.44
CA VAL A 116 7.79 -18.94 11.03
C VAL A 116 7.90 -19.10 12.53
N HIS A 117 7.37 -18.12 13.27
CA HIS A 117 7.44 -18.07 14.73
C HIS A 117 6.09 -18.38 15.38
N ASP A 118 6.14 -19.00 16.55
CA ASP A 118 4.97 -19.08 17.40
C ASP A 118 4.72 -17.74 18.14
N LYS A 119 3.59 -17.64 18.85
CA LYS A 119 3.22 -16.44 19.60
C LYS A 119 4.25 -16.03 20.68
N GLN A 120 5.12 -16.94 21.09
CA GLN A 120 6.21 -16.69 22.04
C GLN A 120 7.52 -16.26 21.34
N GLY A 121 7.53 -16.14 20.02
CA GLY A 121 8.71 -15.76 19.22
C GLY A 121 9.68 -16.92 18.94
N LYS A 122 9.31 -18.17 19.24
CA LYS A 122 10.15 -19.33 18.94
C LYS A 122 9.94 -19.79 17.50
N ILE A 123 11.04 -20.02 16.78
CA ILE A 123 11.01 -20.56 15.41
C ILE A 123 10.48 -21.99 15.46
N ARG A 124 9.40 -22.25 14.75
CA ARG A 124 8.72 -23.56 14.67
C ARG A 124 8.48 -24.03 13.26
N GLY A 125 8.63 -23.16 12.27
CA GLY A 125 8.36 -23.49 10.88
C GLY A 125 9.23 -22.73 9.89
N LYS A 126 9.05 -23.07 8.61
CA LYS A 126 9.72 -22.43 7.49
C LYS A 126 8.74 -22.26 6.34
N ALA A 127 8.73 -21.08 5.73
CA ALA A 127 8.00 -20.80 4.52
C ALA A 127 8.95 -20.83 3.31
N ILE A 128 8.48 -21.26 2.16
CA ILE A 128 9.22 -21.26 0.90
C ILE A 128 8.49 -20.30 -0.04
N ASN A 129 9.21 -19.30 -0.52
CA ASN A 129 8.66 -18.20 -1.35
C ASN A 129 7.39 -17.58 -0.74
N PRO A 130 7.44 -17.11 0.52
CA PRO A 130 6.25 -16.61 1.19
C PRO A 130 5.79 -15.27 0.63
N ILE A 131 4.47 -15.09 0.59
CA ILE A 131 3.84 -13.78 0.47
C ILE A 131 3.19 -13.48 1.83
N TRP A 132 3.84 -12.66 2.63
CA TRP A 132 3.39 -12.32 3.97
C TRP A 132 2.19 -11.38 3.93
N LEU A 133 1.03 -11.86 4.37
CA LEU A 133 -0.23 -11.11 4.30
C LEU A 133 -0.28 -9.89 5.21
N ILE A 134 0.56 -9.83 6.25
CA ILE A 134 0.65 -8.67 7.13
C ILE A 134 0.96 -7.39 6.36
N ASN A 135 1.73 -7.51 5.29
CA ASN A 135 2.02 -6.38 4.40
C ASN A 135 0.74 -5.80 3.78
N LYS A 136 -0.26 -6.64 3.48
CA LYS A 136 -1.57 -6.19 3.00
C LYS A 136 -2.41 -5.51 4.07
N SER A 137 -2.09 -5.71 5.35
CA SER A 137 -2.73 -5.05 6.49
C SER A 137 -2.07 -3.71 6.85
N TYR A 138 -0.92 -3.40 6.25
CA TYR A 138 -0.22 -2.14 6.46
C TYR A 138 -0.14 -1.30 5.19
N TYR A 139 0.21 -1.88 4.03
CA TYR A 139 0.37 -1.14 2.78
C TYR A 139 -0.94 -1.09 2.00
N TRP A 140 -1.38 0.13 1.71
CA TRP A 140 -2.49 0.34 0.78
C TRP A 140 -2.10 -0.13 -0.62
N ASN A 141 -2.90 -1.02 -1.18
CA ASN A 141 -2.71 -1.58 -2.52
C ASN A 141 -3.58 -0.81 -3.52
N LEU A 142 -2.97 -0.22 -4.54
CA LEU A 142 -3.68 0.42 -5.64
C LEU A 142 -4.38 -0.66 -6.47
N LEU A 143 -5.71 -0.61 -6.55
CA LEU A 143 -6.53 -1.52 -7.35
C LEU A 143 -6.71 -1.01 -8.78
N HIS A 144 -7.05 0.27 -8.93
CA HIS A 144 -7.31 0.89 -10.22
C HIS A 144 -7.10 2.40 -10.17
N SER A 145 -6.80 2.98 -11.33
CA SER A 145 -6.68 4.43 -11.51
C SER A 145 -7.39 4.84 -12.81
N GLN A 146 -8.32 5.79 -12.70
CA GLN A 146 -9.11 6.27 -13.82
C GLN A 146 -8.98 7.78 -13.95
N ALA A 147 -8.52 8.24 -15.11
CA ALA A 147 -8.55 9.65 -15.50
C ALA A 147 -9.89 10.02 -16.14
N SER A 148 -10.30 11.28 -15.95
CA SER A 148 -11.47 11.88 -16.58
C SER A 148 -11.19 13.32 -16.96
N GLU A 149 -11.68 13.75 -18.13
CA GLU A 149 -11.63 15.14 -18.58
C GLU A 149 -12.70 16.02 -17.89
N SER A 150 -13.65 15.40 -17.19
CA SER A 150 -14.70 16.08 -16.43
C SER A 150 -14.69 15.65 -14.98
N THR A 151 -15.41 16.37 -14.12
CA THR A 151 -15.64 15.96 -12.74
C THR A 151 -16.30 14.58 -12.73
N ALA A 152 -15.72 13.64 -11.99
CA ALA A 152 -16.22 12.29 -11.84
C ALA A 152 -16.82 12.06 -10.45
N GLY A 153 -17.72 11.09 -10.35
CA GLY A 153 -18.26 10.57 -9.11
C GLY A 153 -17.91 9.11 -8.92
N TYR A 154 -17.92 8.66 -7.68
CA TYR A 154 -17.70 7.26 -7.35
C TYR A 154 -18.46 6.85 -6.09
N ASN A 155 -18.82 5.58 -6.00
CA ASN A 155 -19.47 4.99 -4.84
C ASN A 155 -19.07 3.51 -4.71
N TYR A 156 -19.26 2.97 -3.51
CA TYR A 156 -19.13 1.54 -3.25
C TYR A 156 -20.51 0.91 -3.08
N ASP A 157 -20.81 -0.08 -3.90
CA ASP A 157 -22.03 -0.88 -3.78
C ASP A 157 -21.77 -2.03 -2.80
N PHE A 158 -22.28 -1.92 -1.58
CA PHE A 158 -22.13 -2.94 -0.55
C PHE A 158 -22.82 -4.26 -0.88
N ASN A 159 -23.82 -4.27 -1.76
CA ASN A 159 -24.54 -5.48 -2.15
C ASN A 159 -23.73 -6.34 -3.13
N SER A 160 -23.10 -5.72 -4.13
CA SER A 160 -22.24 -6.43 -5.10
C SER A 160 -20.79 -6.54 -4.64
N GLY A 161 -20.34 -5.66 -3.74
CA GLY A 161 -18.94 -5.53 -3.36
C GLY A 161 -18.06 -4.87 -4.42
N ASN A 162 -18.64 -4.08 -5.32
CA ASN A 162 -17.97 -3.44 -6.44
C ASN A 162 -17.97 -1.92 -6.30
N PHE A 163 -17.03 -1.25 -6.99
CA PHE A 163 -17.11 0.19 -7.15
C PHE A 163 -17.89 0.57 -8.39
N VAL A 164 -18.68 1.62 -8.25
CA VAL A 164 -19.33 2.33 -9.33
C VAL A 164 -18.61 3.67 -9.53
N TYR A 165 -18.14 3.92 -10.73
CA TYR A 165 -17.51 5.18 -11.14
C TYR A 165 -18.25 5.74 -12.33
N PHE A 166 -18.44 7.05 -12.38
CA PHE A 166 -19.14 7.70 -13.49
C PHE A 166 -18.62 9.12 -13.70
N ASN A 167 -18.78 9.62 -14.89
CA ASN A 167 -18.54 11.01 -15.24
C ASN A 167 -19.77 11.57 -15.99
N SER A 168 -19.60 12.62 -16.80
CA SER A 168 -20.72 13.28 -17.48
C SER A 168 -21.50 12.40 -18.47
N ASP A 169 -20.88 11.36 -19.02
CA ASP A 169 -21.46 10.54 -20.11
C ASP A 169 -21.12 9.04 -20.06
N SER A 170 -20.34 8.62 -19.09
CA SER A 170 -19.85 7.25 -19.00
C SER A 170 -19.94 6.71 -17.58
N LEU A 171 -20.30 5.45 -17.47
CA LEU A 171 -20.39 4.70 -16.21
C LEU A 171 -19.52 3.46 -16.30
N TYR A 172 -18.79 3.17 -15.22
CA TYR A 172 -17.91 2.03 -15.09
C TYR A 172 -18.16 1.30 -13.78
N THR A 173 -17.93 -0.01 -13.80
CA THR A 173 -17.94 -0.85 -12.60
C THR A 173 -16.58 -1.53 -12.45
N LEU A 174 -15.99 -1.43 -11.28
CA LEU A 174 -14.82 -2.20 -10.90
C LEU A 174 -15.27 -3.42 -10.09
N ASP A 175 -15.25 -4.60 -10.73
CA ASP A 175 -15.37 -5.87 -10.02
C ASP A 175 -14.02 -6.14 -9.31
N ILE A 176 -13.99 -5.87 -7.99
CA ILE A 176 -12.78 -6.01 -7.19
C ILE A 176 -12.32 -7.47 -7.12
N ARG A 177 -13.28 -8.43 -7.09
CA ARG A 177 -12.98 -9.86 -6.93
C ARG A 177 -12.28 -10.42 -8.16
N ARG A 178 -12.73 -9.98 -9.35
CA ARG A 178 -12.20 -10.43 -10.63
C ARG A 178 -11.13 -9.50 -11.19
N ASN A 179 -10.98 -8.31 -10.60
CA ASN A 179 -10.16 -7.22 -11.11
C ASN A 179 -10.54 -6.82 -12.55
N ILE A 180 -11.84 -6.73 -12.80
CA ILE A 180 -12.38 -6.37 -14.11
C ILE A 180 -12.94 -4.95 -14.04
N TRP A 181 -12.51 -4.10 -14.97
CA TRP A 181 -13.02 -2.75 -15.19
C TRP A 181 -13.85 -2.74 -16.46
N GLU A 182 -15.16 -2.58 -16.32
CA GLU A 182 -16.10 -2.55 -17.44
C GLU A 182 -16.93 -1.27 -17.38
N GLY A 183 -17.23 -0.72 -18.57
CA GLY A 183 -18.01 0.50 -18.62
C GLY A 183 -18.78 0.64 -19.92
N TYR A 184 -19.76 1.54 -19.90
CA TYR A 184 -20.57 1.89 -21.02
C TYR A 184 -21.01 3.36 -20.98
N LYS A 185 -21.46 3.90 -22.10
CA LYS A 185 -22.01 5.23 -22.19
C LYS A 185 -23.41 5.26 -21.57
N HIS A 186 -23.71 6.32 -20.81
CA HIS A 186 -25.03 6.61 -20.31
C HIS A 186 -25.58 7.90 -20.95
N GLN A 187 -26.85 8.22 -20.68
CA GLN A 187 -27.42 9.49 -21.07
C GLN A 187 -26.69 10.65 -20.37
N PRO A 188 -26.41 11.76 -21.05
CA PRO A 188 -25.75 12.91 -20.43
C PRO A 188 -26.48 13.38 -19.17
N LEU A 189 -25.72 13.71 -18.12
CA LEU A 189 -26.29 14.23 -16.90
C LEU A 189 -26.94 15.62 -17.15
N PRO A 190 -28.16 15.86 -16.64
CA PRO A 190 -28.88 17.12 -16.87
C PRO A 190 -28.38 18.26 -15.98
N MET A 191 -27.36 18.02 -15.19
CA MET A 191 -26.79 18.97 -14.23
C MET A 191 -25.29 18.85 -14.12
N LYS A 192 -24.63 19.90 -13.66
CA LYS A 192 -23.21 19.88 -13.36
C LYS A 192 -22.95 19.06 -12.10
N MET A 193 -21.96 18.18 -12.14
CA MET A 193 -21.47 17.48 -10.95
C MET A 193 -20.51 18.36 -10.16
N TYR A 194 -20.67 18.34 -8.85
CA TYR A 194 -19.71 18.89 -7.90
C TYR A 194 -18.98 17.77 -7.17
N LEU A 195 -17.87 18.11 -6.57
CA LEU A 195 -16.99 17.16 -5.92
C LEU A 195 -17.68 16.48 -4.73
N GLY A 196 -17.84 15.15 -4.83
CA GLY A 196 -18.41 14.33 -3.76
C GLY A 196 -19.89 14.56 -3.48
N THR A 197 -20.65 15.13 -4.41
CA THR A 197 -22.10 15.38 -4.27
C THR A 197 -22.91 14.27 -4.91
N ASN A 198 -22.63 13.04 -4.49
CA ASN A 198 -23.35 11.87 -4.97
C ASN A 198 -23.37 10.77 -3.90
N PHE A 199 -24.36 9.89 -4.00
CA PHE A 199 -24.44 8.67 -3.18
C PHE A 199 -25.12 7.56 -3.99
N PHE A 200 -24.76 6.31 -3.70
CA PHE A 200 -25.39 5.15 -4.31
C PHE A 200 -26.55 4.66 -3.44
N TYR A 201 -27.73 4.56 -4.03
CA TYR A 201 -28.90 4.00 -3.38
C TYR A 201 -29.13 2.55 -3.86
N PRO A 202 -28.92 1.55 -2.98
CA PRO A 202 -28.90 0.14 -3.40
C PRO A 202 -30.23 -0.37 -3.92
N ASP A 203 -31.37 0.07 -3.34
CA ASP A 203 -32.70 -0.45 -3.68
C ASP A 203 -33.11 -0.13 -5.12
N SER A 204 -32.84 1.08 -5.59
CA SER A 204 -33.10 1.46 -6.97
C SER A 204 -31.91 1.17 -7.92
N ARG A 205 -30.79 0.66 -7.40
CA ARG A 205 -29.56 0.48 -8.17
C ARG A 205 -29.13 1.76 -8.91
N SER A 206 -29.26 2.90 -8.24
CA SER A 206 -29.01 4.19 -8.85
C SER A 206 -28.03 5.04 -8.05
N VAL A 207 -27.22 5.82 -8.76
CA VAL A 207 -26.43 6.90 -8.17
C VAL A 207 -27.25 8.17 -8.23
N TYR A 208 -27.49 8.74 -7.04
CA TYR A 208 -28.10 10.05 -6.91
C TYR A 208 -27.01 11.11 -6.93
N ILE A 209 -27.20 12.12 -7.75
CA ILE A 209 -26.31 13.26 -7.90
C ILE A 209 -27.12 14.50 -7.50
N TYR A 210 -26.58 15.30 -6.59
CA TYR A 210 -27.29 16.47 -6.05
C TYR A 210 -26.44 17.73 -6.14
N GLU A 211 -27.14 18.84 -6.26
CA GLU A 211 -26.61 20.18 -6.41
C GLU A 211 -26.34 20.82 -5.03
N VAL A 212 -25.27 21.58 -4.90
CA VAL A 212 -24.87 22.24 -3.64
C VAL A 212 -24.49 23.70 -3.77
N ASP A 213 -24.51 24.25 -4.98
CA ASP A 213 -24.02 25.60 -5.28
C ASP A 213 -25.14 26.59 -5.60
N ASN A 214 -26.40 26.11 -5.63
CA ASN A 214 -27.60 26.87 -5.96
C ASN A 214 -27.58 27.51 -7.35
N HIS A 215 -27.05 26.79 -8.34
CA HIS A 215 -26.90 27.25 -9.73
C HIS A 215 -27.43 26.26 -10.80
N ALA A 216 -28.22 25.25 -10.40
CA ALA A 216 -28.78 24.30 -11.34
C ALA A 216 -29.89 24.92 -12.19
N ASP A 217 -29.80 24.76 -13.53
CA ASP A 217 -30.79 25.29 -14.47
C ASP A 217 -31.91 24.30 -14.78
N VAL A 218 -31.72 22.99 -14.56
CA VAL A 218 -32.60 21.93 -15.07
C VAL A 218 -33.20 21.09 -13.94
N CYS A 219 -32.38 20.65 -13.00
CA CYS A 219 -32.78 19.91 -11.81
C CYS A 219 -31.71 20.04 -10.76
N THR A 220 -32.08 19.89 -9.48
CA THR A 220 -31.17 19.91 -8.34
C THR A 220 -30.75 18.52 -7.89
N ILE A 221 -31.52 17.49 -8.28
CA ILE A 221 -31.19 16.08 -8.05
C ILE A 221 -31.56 15.28 -9.30
N CYS A 222 -30.62 14.44 -9.76
CA CYS A 222 -30.88 13.40 -10.75
C CYS A 222 -30.40 12.04 -10.25
N ALA A 223 -30.97 10.97 -10.78
CA ALA A 223 -30.60 9.59 -10.50
C ALA A 223 -30.15 8.89 -11.79
N LEU A 224 -28.95 8.33 -11.76
CA LEU A 224 -28.38 7.51 -12.83
C LEU A 224 -28.51 6.05 -12.44
N ASN A 225 -29.32 5.27 -13.19
CA ASN A 225 -29.44 3.85 -12.98
C ASN A 225 -28.19 3.11 -13.49
N VAL A 226 -27.53 2.36 -12.60
CA VAL A 226 -26.25 1.71 -12.91
C VAL A 226 -26.38 0.44 -13.74
N LEU A 227 -27.58 -0.02 -14.06
CA LEU A 227 -27.81 -1.19 -14.91
C LEU A 227 -28.23 -0.79 -16.33
N THR A 228 -29.03 0.28 -16.46
CA THR A 228 -29.60 0.69 -17.75
C THR A 228 -28.91 1.91 -18.34
N GLY A 229 -28.20 2.71 -17.53
CA GLY A 229 -27.63 4.00 -17.95
C GLY A 229 -28.66 5.10 -18.15
N GLU A 230 -29.92 4.87 -17.75
CA GLU A 230 -30.95 5.89 -17.80
C GLU A 230 -30.78 6.93 -16.72
N VAL A 231 -31.06 8.18 -17.04
CA VAL A 231 -30.97 9.32 -16.12
C VAL A 231 -32.36 9.90 -15.89
N GLU A 232 -32.81 9.88 -14.64
CA GLU A 232 -34.06 10.46 -14.18
C GLU A 232 -33.80 11.79 -13.48
N LYS A 233 -34.60 12.83 -13.81
CA LYS A 233 -34.68 14.08 -13.02
C LYS A 233 -35.56 13.83 -11.82
N VAL A 234 -35.02 13.99 -10.61
CA VAL A 234 -35.71 13.60 -9.36
C VAL A 234 -36.31 14.78 -8.64
N ASP A 235 -35.59 15.91 -8.55
CA ASP A 235 -36.03 17.12 -7.81
C ASP A 235 -35.47 18.38 -8.48
N ASP A 236 -36.17 19.52 -8.29
CA ASP A 236 -35.79 20.85 -8.74
C ASP A 236 -35.61 21.86 -7.60
N LYS A 237 -35.75 21.44 -6.34
CA LYS A 237 -35.65 22.31 -5.17
C LYS A 237 -34.22 22.39 -4.65
N PHE A 238 -33.76 23.61 -4.44
CA PHE A 238 -32.44 23.87 -3.89
C PHE A 238 -32.34 23.53 -2.39
N LEU A 239 -31.13 23.21 -1.97
CA LEU A 239 -30.75 23.24 -0.57
C LEU A 239 -30.93 24.66 0.01
N PRO A 240 -31.23 24.82 1.32
CA PRO A 240 -31.41 26.13 1.95
C PRO A 240 -30.17 27.03 1.87
N SER A 241 -28.99 26.48 1.68
CA SER A 241 -27.74 27.21 1.51
C SER A 241 -26.71 26.36 0.76
N GLN A 242 -25.73 27.01 0.14
CA GLN A 242 -24.57 26.34 -0.46
C GLN A 242 -23.79 25.53 0.56
N ARG A 243 -23.31 24.31 0.15
CA ARG A 243 -22.71 23.35 1.09
C ARG A 243 -21.57 22.52 0.47
N HIS A 244 -20.45 23.15 0.26
CA HIS A 244 -19.26 22.40 -0.15
C HIS A 244 -18.63 21.68 1.05
N HIS A 245 -18.06 20.50 0.82
CA HIS A 245 -17.33 19.68 1.79
C HIS A 245 -18.11 19.40 3.11
N HIS A 246 -19.40 19.18 2.97
CA HIS A 246 -20.25 18.66 4.05
C HIS A 246 -19.96 17.18 4.30
N SER A 247 -20.26 16.67 5.49
CA SER A 247 -20.33 15.23 5.77
C SER A 247 -21.69 14.66 5.35
N SER A 248 -21.74 13.36 5.04
CA SER A 248 -22.96 12.73 4.56
C SER A 248 -23.14 11.31 5.10
N TYR A 249 -24.40 10.89 5.23
CA TYR A 249 -24.78 9.53 5.60
C TYR A 249 -26.08 9.12 4.91
N LEU A 250 -26.10 7.94 4.30
CA LEU A 250 -27.32 7.35 3.74
C LEU A 250 -27.90 6.31 4.70
N ASP A 251 -29.12 6.57 5.16
CA ASP A 251 -29.93 5.64 5.93
C ASP A 251 -30.87 4.87 4.99
N THR A 252 -30.45 3.67 4.60
CA THR A 252 -31.25 2.80 3.73
C THR A 252 -32.46 2.18 4.43
N ILE A 253 -32.49 2.16 5.77
CA ILE A 253 -33.65 1.64 6.53
C ILE A 253 -34.82 2.61 6.47
N ARG A 254 -34.53 3.92 6.49
CA ARG A 254 -35.56 4.98 6.49
C ARG A 254 -35.69 5.70 5.15
N ASN A 255 -34.93 5.31 4.13
CA ASN A 255 -34.88 5.96 2.83
C ASN A 255 -34.53 7.46 2.96
N LYS A 256 -33.51 7.79 3.76
CA LYS A 256 -33.13 9.18 4.05
C LYS A 256 -31.63 9.39 3.86
N PHE A 257 -31.30 10.48 3.17
CA PHE A 257 -29.94 10.92 3.00
C PHE A 257 -29.69 12.17 3.83
N TYR A 258 -28.74 12.10 4.75
CA TYR A 258 -28.38 13.18 5.67
C TYR A 258 -27.10 13.85 5.23
N ILE A 259 -27.08 15.19 5.35
CA ILE A 259 -25.86 16.00 5.20
C ILE A 259 -25.71 16.94 6.39
N PHE A 260 -24.47 17.11 6.88
CA PHE A 260 -24.19 18.00 8.00
C PHE A 260 -23.06 18.97 7.66
N GLY A 261 -23.22 20.23 8.06
CA GLY A 261 -22.17 21.24 7.92
C GLY A 261 -21.91 21.66 6.48
N GLY A 262 -20.67 21.98 6.20
CA GLY A 262 -20.22 22.48 4.90
C GLY A 262 -20.03 23.98 4.88
N PHE A 263 -19.52 24.49 3.76
CA PHE A 263 -19.32 25.92 3.56
C PHE A 263 -19.87 26.39 2.20
N GLY A 264 -20.19 27.66 2.12
CA GLY A 264 -20.63 28.34 0.90
C GLY A 264 -21.12 29.74 1.23
N SER A 265 -21.24 30.62 0.26
CA SER A 265 -21.70 32.00 0.44
C SER A 265 -21.04 32.72 1.62
N ARG A 266 -19.73 32.53 1.82
CA ARG A 266 -18.91 33.07 2.92
C ARG A 266 -19.31 32.61 4.32
N LYS A 267 -20.02 31.48 4.45
CA LYS A 267 -20.47 30.94 5.74
C LYS A 267 -20.08 29.48 5.90
N TYR A 268 -19.73 29.09 7.13
CA TYR A 268 -19.77 27.72 7.60
C TYR A 268 -21.14 27.43 8.19
N THR A 269 -21.60 26.19 8.08
CA THR A 269 -22.92 25.79 8.60
C THR A 269 -22.76 24.67 9.65
N ASN A 270 -23.78 24.54 10.51
CA ASN A 270 -23.90 23.47 11.49
C ASN A 270 -25.30 22.86 11.51
N THR A 271 -26.03 22.98 10.42
CA THR A 271 -27.36 22.40 10.29
C THR A 271 -27.28 21.00 9.71
N LEU A 272 -28.23 20.16 10.14
CA LEU A 272 -28.46 18.83 9.58
C LEU A 272 -29.61 18.92 8.57
N GLU A 273 -29.32 18.67 7.32
CA GLU A 273 -30.34 18.55 6.28
C GLU A 273 -30.59 17.06 5.98
N VAL A 274 -31.84 16.73 5.69
CA VAL A 274 -32.24 15.40 5.27
C VAL A 274 -33.02 15.44 3.98
N TYR A 275 -32.58 14.65 3.02
CA TYR A 275 -33.37 14.36 1.81
C TYR A 275 -34.18 13.09 2.06
N ASP A 276 -35.48 13.22 1.99
CA ASP A 276 -36.41 12.10 2.06
C ASP A 276 -36.58 11.54 0.65
N LEU A 277 -36.09 10.31 0.42
CA LEU A 277 -36.12 9.66 -0.89
C LEU A 277 -37.53 9.27 -1.32
N ASP A 278 -38.44 9.03 -0.37
CA ASP A 278 -39.83 8.68 -0.67
C ASP A 278 -40.66 9.92 -1.01
N GLN A 279 -40.41 11.03 -0.29
CA GLN A 279 -41.14 12.28 -0.49
C GLN A 279 -40.47 13.21 -1.54
N LYS A 280 -39.27 12.87 -1.97
CA LYS A 280 -38.43 13.65 -2.89
C LYS A 280 -38.32 15.11 -2.42
N SER A 281 -37.90 15.33 -1.17
CA SER A 281 -37.83 16.67 -0.59
C SER A 281 -36.73 16.82 0.46
N TRP A 282 -36.11 18.00 0.47
CA TRP A 282 -35.18 18.43 1.52
C TRP A 282 -35.92 18.98 2.74
N ASN A 283 -35.46 18.60 3.93
CA ASN A 283 -35.95 19.13 5.19
C ASN A 283 -34.78 19.45 6.13
N THR A 284 -34.87 20.56 6.86
CA THR A 284 -33.88 20.94 7.87
C THR A 284 -34.25 20.37 9.23
N ILE A 285 -33.36 19.59 9.83
CA ILE A 285 -33.51 19.11 11.19
C ILE A 285 -32.88 20.10 12.17
N LYS A 286 -33.67 20.66 13.07
CA LYS A 286 -33.17 21.53 14.16
C LYS A 286 -32.66 20.63 15.29
N LEU A 287 -31.34 20.55 15.44
CA LEU A 287 -30.71 19.84 16.52
C LEU A 287 -30.90 20.57 17.87
N LYS A 288 -31.15 19.82 18.93
CA LYS A 288 -31.29 20.29 20.32
C LYS A 288 -30.16 19.69 21.15
N GLY A 289 -29.70 20.39 22.18
CA GLY A 289 -28.65 19.90 23.08
C GLY A 289 -27.37 20.68 22.94
N ASP A 290 -26.24 20.00 22.84
CA ASP A 290 -24.92 20.63 22.82
C ASP A 290 -24.67 21.41 21.51
N PHE A 291 -23.98 22.54 21.65
CA PHE A 291 -23.64 23.35 20.49
C PHE A 291 -22.52 22.73 19.67
N VAL A 292 -22.80 22.45 18.40
CA VAL A 292 -21.77 22.07 17.41
C VAL A 292 -21.38 23.31 16.62
N ALA A 293 -20.12 23.72 16.67
CA ALA A 293 -19.65 24.87 15.91
C ALA A 293 -19.82 24.65 14.40
N PRO A 294 -20.22 25.68 13.64
CA PRO A 294 -20.27 25.65 12.19
C PRO A 294 -18.94 25.20 11.59
N ARG A 295 -18.97 24.19 10.70
CA ARG A 295 -17.76 23.52 10.21
C ARG A 295 -17.95 22.85 8.86
N PHE A 296 -16.84 22.56 8.22
CA PHE A 296 -16.73 21.73 7.01
C PHE A 296 -15.61 20.70 7.20
N PHE A 297 -15.49 19.73 6.29
CA PHE A 297 -14.60 18.59 6.47
C PHE A 297 -14.78 17.83 7.78
N SER A 298 -15.99 17.74 8.29
CA SER A 298 -16.31 16.79 9.36
C SER A 298 -16.60 15.40 8.77
N SER A 299 -16.47 14.38 9.58
CA SER A 299 -16.76 12.99 9.25
C SER A 299 -18.06 12.55 9.92
N MET A 300 -18.92 11.81 9.22
CA MET A 300 -20.19 11.32 9.77
C MET A 300 -20.42 9.85 9.42
N GLY A 301 -21.01 9.10 10.35
CA GLY A 301 -21.36 7.69 10.13
C GLY A 301 -22.27 7.14 11.24
N ALA A 302 -22.85 5.96 11.00
CA ALA A 302 -23.76 5.34 11.94
C ALA A 302 -23.03 4.78 13.17
N LEU A 303 -23.52 5.11 14.37
CA LEU A 303 -23.23 4.37 15.60
C LEU A 303 -24.16 3.16 15.73
N ASN A 304 -25.42 3.36 15.44
CA ASN A 304 -26.46 2.33 15.40
C ASN A 304 -27.64 2.81 14.52
N ALA A 305 -28.71 2.06 14.47
CA ALA A 305 -29.87 2.39 13.63
C ALA A 305 -30.51 3.76 13.93
N ASN A 306 -30.31 4.37 15.11
CA ASN A 306 -30.94 5.62 15.51
C ASN A 306 -29.94 6.75 15.79
N GLU A 307 -28.66 6.46 15.84
CA GLU A 307 -27.64 7.42 16.27
C GLU A 307 -26.51 7.50 15.26
N LEU A 308 -26.10 8.73 14.95
CA LEU A 308 -24.94 9.04 14.14
C LEU A 308 -23.81 9.57 15.02
N LEU A 309 -22.59 9.27 14.63
CA LEU A 309 -21.39 9.94 15.11
C LEU A 309 -21.02 11.06 14.12
N LEU A 310 -20.61 12.20 14.67
CA LEU A 310 -20.03 13.33 13.93
C LEU A 310 -18.69 13.67 14.54
N PHE A 311 -17.63 13.66 13.75
CA PHE A 311 -16.26 13.86 14.22
C PHE A 311 -15.53 14.96 13.46
N GLY A 312 -14.82 15.81 14.20
CA GLY A 312 -13.78 16.69 13.69
C GLY A 312 -14.24 17.77 12.71
N GLY A 313 -13.34 18.18 11.84
CA GLY A 313 -13.54 19.22 10.85
C GLY A 313 -12.90 20.55 11.20
N THR A 314 -13.18 21.58 10.43
CA THR A 314 -12.64 22.92 10.63
C THR A 314 -13.68 23.99 10.38
N GLY A 315 -13.60 25.10 11.10
CA GLY A 315 -14.55 26.21 11.03
C GLY A 315 -14.40 27.16 12.22
N ASN A 316 -15.47 27.84 12.62
CA ASN A 316 -15.47 28.69 13.82
C ASN A 316 -16.87 28.82 14.43
N SER A 317 -16.95 29.31 15.65
CA SER A 317 -18.21 29.41 16.37
C SER A 317 -19.21 30.42 15.79
N SER A 318 -18.75 31.41 15.02
CA SER A 318 -19.59 32.41 14.38
C SER A 318 -20.17 31.95 13.05
N GLY A 319 -19.56 30.97 12.40
CA GLY A 319 -19.88 30.56 11.04
C GLY A 319 -19.41 31.51 9.94
N ASP A 320 -18.76 32.62 10.28
CA ASP A 320 -18.28 33.60 9.30
C ASP A 320 -16.89 33.20 8.76
N GLN A 321 -16.76 33.04 7.44
CA GLN A 321 -15.50 32.67 6.81
C GLN A 321 -14.42 33.77 6.86
N SER A 322 -14.80 35.03 7.11
CA SER A 322 -13.85 36.15 7.27
C SER A 322 -13.07 36.09 8.59
N ILE A 323 -13.61 35.37 9.58
CA ILE A 323 -12.97 35.11 10.85
C ILE A 323 -12.15 33.83 10.72
N GLY A 324 -10.95 33.80 11.30
CA GLY A 324 -10.07 32.64 11.25
C GLY A 324 -10.78 31.35 11.64
N LYS A 325 -10.30 30.23 11.10
CA LYS A 325 -10.81 28.89 11.40
C LYS A 325 -9.93 28.18 12.41
N ILE A 326 -10.54 27.29 13.18
CA ILE A 326 -9.88 26.35 14.09
C ILE A 326 -10.18 24.92 13.65
N TYR A 327 -9.31 24.00 14.04
CA TYR A 327 -9.48 22.57 13.78
C TYR A 327 -10.09 21.91 14.98
N TYR A 328 -11.12 21.10 14.75
CA TYR A 328 -11.85 20.39 15.79
C TYR A 328 -11.44 18.92 15.80
N TYR A 329 -11.23 18.37 16.97
CA TYR A 329 -11.02 16.94 17.22
C TYR A 329 -12.05 16.42 18.21
N ASP A 330 -13.24 17.00 18.16
CA ASP A 330 -14.38 16.68 19.00
C ASP A 330 -15.29 15.63 18.35
N LEU A 331 -15.93 14.84 19.17
CA LEU A 331 -16.89 13.82 18.78
C LEU A 331 -18.27 14.13 19.35
N TYR A 332 -19.27 14.11 18.51
CA TYR A 332 -20.68 14.26 18.88
C TYR A 332 -21.47 13.02 18.49
N LYS A 333 -22.53 12.76 19.25
CA LYS A 333 -23.56 11.79 18.96
C LYS A 333 -24.87 12.54 18.63
N ILE A 334 -25.45 12.24 17.48
CA ILE A 334 -26.73 12.81 17.02
C ILE A 334 -27.77 11.71 17.05
N ASN A 335 -28.83 11.90 17.82
CA ASN A 335 -29.99 11.01 17.88
C ASN A 335 -31.01 11.45 16.82
N LEU A 336 -31.34 10.58 15.88
CA LEU A 336 -32.24 10.85 14.76
C LEU A 336 -33.73 10.79 15.14
N LYS A 337 -34.10 10.17 16.30
CA LYS A 337 -35.48 10.05 16.72
C LYS A 337 -36.01 11.34 17.36
N ASP A 338 -35.21 11.95 18.21
CA ASP A 338 -35.59 13.14 18.99
C ASP A 338 -34.85 14.40 18.55
N SER A 339 -33.98 14.26 17.57
CA SER A 339 -33.15 15.35 16.99
C SER A 339 -32.24 15.99 18.05
N THR A 340 -31.70 15.20 18.96
CA THR A 340 -30.77 15.67 19.98
C THR A 340 -29.32 15.44 19.55
N VAL A 341 -28.43 16.34 19.98
CA VAL A 341 -26.99 16.21 19.81
C VAL A 341 -26.31 16.31 21.18
N GLN A 342 -25.38 15.43 21.42
CA GLN A 342 -24.60 15.36 22.65
C GLN A 342 -23.12 15.28 22.32
N LYS A 343 -22.28 16.11 22.95
CA LYS A 343 -20.85 16.01 22.90
C LYS A 343 -20.38 14.79 23.66
N VAL A 344 -19.66 13.89 22.99
CA VAL A 344 -19.14 12.66 23.60
C VAL A 344 -17.78 12.96 24.25
N ARG A 345 -16.86 13.59 23.48
CA ARG A 345 -15.51 13.92 23.95
C ARG A 345 -14.75 14.85 23.03
N ASP A 346 -13.62 15.32 23.52
CA ASP A 346 -12.52 15.88 22.72
C ASP A 346 -11.36 14.88 22.70
N PHE A 347 -10.72 14.72 21.57
CA PHE A 347 -9.47 13.97 21.45
C PHE A 347 -8.29 14.94 21.57
N SER A 348 -7.31 14.57 22.38
CA SER A 348 -6.05 15.30 22.45
C SER A 348 -5.21 14.95 21.21
N TYR A 349 -4.94 15.93 20.37
CA TYR A 349 -4.14 15.76 19.13
C TYR A 349 -3.08 16.88 19.09
N ASP A 350 -1.82 16.49 19.12
CA ASP A 350 -0.64 17.36 19.15
C ASP A 350 0.17 17.37 17.85
N GLY A 351 -0.32 16.66 16.81
CA GLY A 351 0.31 16.59 15.50
C GLY A 351 0.01 17.78 14.59
N ALA A 352 0.38 17.67 13.32
CA ALA A 352 0.01 18.62 12.28
C ALA A 352 -1.52 18.73 12.14
N GLN A 353 -2.01 19.93 11.82
CA GLN A 353 -3.45 20.18 11.67
C GLN A 353 -4.05 19.34 10.55
N ILE A 354 -4.94 18.42 10.88
CA ILE A 354 -5.60 17.51 9.96
C ILE A 354 -7.12 17.64 10.00
N VAL A 355 -7.75 17.25 8.91
CA VAL A 355 -9.21 17.11 8.80
C VAL A 355 -9.57 15.70 8.36
N PRO A 356 -10.71 15.14 8.83
CA PRO A 356 -11.17 13.85 8.37
C PRO A 356 -11.80 13.94 6.97
N VAL A 357 -11.86 12.80 6.29
CA VAL A 357 -12.70 12.62 5.12
C VAL A 357 -14.18 12.59 5.52
N ARG A 358 -15.07 12.65 4.54
CA ARG A 358 -16.52 12.84 4.69
C ARG A 358 -17.20 11.82 5.59
N ASN A 359 -16.70 10.60 5.67
CA ASN A 359 -17.34 9.49 6.37
C ASN A 359 -16.43 8.82 7.40
N LEU A 360 -17.04 8.26 8.43
CA LEU A 360 -16.41 7.39 9.41
C LEU A 360 -17.11 6.03 9.46
N LEU A 361 -16.41 5.03 9.94
CA LEU A 361 -16.86 3.65 10.01
C LEU A 361 -16.71 3.13 11.44
N LEU A 362 -17.77 2.57 12.00
CA LEU A 362 -17.71 1.91 13.29
C LEU A 362 -16.91 0.60 13.19
N SER A 363 -16.08 0.30 14.17
CA SER A 363 -15.38 -0.98 14.27
C SER A 363 -16.37 -2.14 14.51
N ASP A 364 -15.98 -3.36 14.12
CA ASP A 364 -16.84 -4.54 14.25
C ASP A 364 -17.26 -4.84 15.71
N ASP A 365 -16.44 -4.47 16.69
CA ASP A 365 -16.69 -4.61 18.13
C ASP A 365 -17.48 -3.43 18.72
N GLY A 366 -17.73 -2.38 17.93
CA GLY A 366 -18.42 -1.17 18.38
C GLY A 366 -17.63 -0.31 19.37
N ALA A 367 -16.36 -0.62 19.65
CA ALA A 367 -15.56 0.08 20.65
C ALA A 367 -14.76 1.27 20.11
N SER A 368 -14.68 1.40 18.78
CA SER A 368 -13.87 2.41 18.08
C SER A 368 -14.53 2.80 16.76
N PHE A 369 -14.04 3.87 16.15
CA PHE A 369 -14.37 4.20 14.76
C PHE A 369 -13.11 4.48 13.95
N TYR A 370 -13.21 4.26 12.65
CA TYR A 370 -12.15 4.54 11.67
C TYR A 370 -12.53 5.73 10.80
N THR A 371 -11.56 6.57 10.49
CA THR A 371 -11.67 7.57 9.41
C THR A 371 -10.28 7.85 8.85
N LEU A 372 -10.23 8.30 7.59
CA LEU A 372 -9.00 8.83 7.00
C LEU A 372 -8.89 10.31 7.34
N CYS A 373 -7.69 10.77 7.72
CA CYS A 373 -7.43 12.17 7.95
C CYS A 373 -6.25 12.65 7.11
N TYR A 374 -6.22 13.95 6.82
CA TYR A 374 -5.16 14.56 6.01
C TYR A 374 -4.95 16.04 6.34
N PRO A 375 -3.72 16.57 6.15
CA PRO A 375 -3.42 18.00 6.27
C PRO A 375 -3.94 18.76 5.04
N MET A 376 -5.11 19.37 5.15
CA MET A 376 -5.78 20.07 4.05
C MET A 376 -5.05 21.32 3.52
N GLN A 377 -4.07 21.83 4.24
CA GLN A 377 -3.32 23.04 3.86
C GLN A 377 -2.09 22.72 3.00
N GLU A 378 -1.72 21.46 2.88
CA GLU A 378 -0.55 21.02 2.13
C GLU A 378 -0.92 20.73 0.68
N ALA A 379 -0.15 21.26 -0.27
CA ALA A 379 -0.39 21.03 -1.70
C ALA A 379 -0.15 19.58 -2.12
N SER A 380 0.89 18.96 -1.56
CA SER A 380 1.14 17.51 -1.65
C SER A 380 0.79 16.92 -0.31
N SER A 381 -0.42 16.43 -0.17
CA SER A 381 -0.98 15.90 1.05
C SER A 381 -0.92 14.38 1.08
N HIS A 382 -1.30 13.81 2.20
CA HIS A 382 -1.39 12.36 2.38
C HIS A 382 -2.57 12.00 3.26
N LEU A 383 -3.26 10.94 2.89
CA LEU A 383 -4.33 10.35 3.70
C LEU A 383 -3.74 9.32 4.65
N GLN A 384 -4.10 9.40 5.91
CA GLN A 384 -3.70 8.46 6.94
C GLN A 384 -4.93 7.86 7.61
N LEU A 385 -4.95 6.55 7.82
CA LEU A 385 -6.04 5.87 8.54
C LEU A 385 -5.85 6.01 10.04
N TYR A 386 -6.88 6.51 10.71
CA TYR A 386 -6.94 6.63 12.16
C TYR A 386 -8.06 5.74 12.71
N LYS A 387 -7.80 5.14 13.87
CA LYS A 387 -8.76 4.42 14.69
C LYS A 387 -8.89 5.16 16.02
N PHE A 388 -10.03 5.76 16.28
CA PHE A 388 -10.33 6.51 17.50
C PHE A 388 -11.14 5.65 18.45
N SER A 389 -10.79 5.65 19.74
CA SER A 389 -11.54 4.93 20.78
C SER A 389 -12.84 5.64 21.14
N LEU A 390 -13.93 4.89 21.29
CA LEU A 390 -15.19 5.39 21.87
C LEU A 390 -15.20 5.34 23.39
N GLN A 391 -14.21 4.70 24.03
CA GLN A 391 -14.16 4.52 25.49
C GLN A 391 -13.27 5.57 26.18
N ASN A 392 -12.24 6.05 25.49
CA ASN A 392 -11.27 7.04 25.99
C ASN A 392 -10.85 7.99 24.88
N ASP A 393 -9.90 8.90 25.13
CA ASP A 393 -9.38 9.89 24.18
C ASP A 393 -8.18 9.39 23.34
N SER A 394 -7.92 8.07 23.35
CA SER A 394 -6.82 7.49 22.57
C SER A 394 -7.18 7.28 21.11
N TYR A 395 -6.16 7.30 20.27
CA TYR A 395 -6.24 6.94 18.87
C TYR A 395 -5.01 6.13 18.44
N GLU A 396 -5.16 5.40 17.36
CA GLU A 396 -4.09 4.64 16.70
C GLU A 396 -3.96 5.09 15.25
N VAL A 397 -2.72 5.17 14.77
CA VAL A 397 -2.40 5.42 13.35
C VAL A 397 -2.13 4.07 12.69
N LEU A 398 -2.87 3.76 11.63
CA LEU A 398 -2.88 2.44 11.01
C LEU A 398 -2.56 2.52 9.52
N GLY A 399 -1.83 1.52 9.04
CA GLY A 399 -1.40 1.44 7.64
C GLY A 399 -0.38 2.53 7.27
N ASN A 400 0.18 2.42 6.08
CA ASN A 400 0.95 3.51 5.50
C ASN A 400 0.02 4.61 4.97
N SER A 401 0.59 5.79 4.69
CA SER A 401 -0.17 6.89 4.09
C SER A 401 -0.40 6.68 2.59
N ILE A 402 -1.52 7.22 2.09
CA ILE A 402 -1.82 7.32 0.66
C ILE A 402 -1.48 8.74 0.21
N PRO A 403 -0.58 8.94 -0.75
CA PRO A 403 -0.33 10.26 -1.34
C PRO A 403 -1.61 10.83 -1.96
N MET A 404 -1.88 12.11 -1.73
CA MET A 404 -3.03 12.82 -2.28
C MET A 404 -2.68 14.27 -2.59
N GLU A 405 -2.99 14.72 -3.81
CA GLU A 405 -2.86 16.12 -4.18
C GLU A 405 -4.07 16.91 -3.66
N SER A 406 -3.84 17.75 -2.65
CA SER A 406 -4.89 18.59 -2.05
C SER A 406 -4.73 20.05 -2.44
N LYS A 407 -4.93 20.38 -3.74
CA LYS A 407 -4.84 21.75 -4.22
C LYS A 407 -6.12 22.52 -3.90
N ALA A 408 -6.04 23.43 -2.96
CA ALA A 408 -7.10 24.40 -2.65
C ALA A 408 -8.50 23.80 -2.42
N ILE A 409 -8.62 22.73 -1.63
CA ILE A 409 -9.91 22.10 -1.30
C ILE A 409 -10.58 21.38 -2.51
N LEU A 410 -9.81 21.03 -3.53
CA LEU A 410 -10.34 20.34 -4.72
C LEU A 410 -10.26 18.81 -4.66
N SER A 411 -9.67 18.24 -3.62
CA SER A 411 -9.57 16.79 -3.47
C SER A 411 -10.77 16.22 -2.71
N ASN A 412 -11.14 15.00 -3.04
CA ASN A 412 -12.20 14.23 -2.40
C ASN A 412 -11.68 12.83 -2.07
N ALA A 413 -12.03 12.33 -0.89
CA ALA A 413 -11.72 10.96 -0.51
C ALA A 413 -12.80 10.38 0.39
N ASN A 414 -13.03 9.07 0.28
CA ASN A 414 -13.96 8.32 1.12
C ASN A 414 -13.34 7.01 1.56
N LEU A 415 -13.75 6.55 2.74
CA LEU A 415 -13.38 5.28 3.33
C LEU A 415 -14.58 4.32 3.30
N TYR A 416 -14.35 3.07 2.88
CA TYR A 416 -15.36 2.01 2.89
C TYR A 416 -14.81 0.77 3.57
N TYR A 417 -15.68 -0.07 4.09
CA TYR A 417 -15.30 -1.34 4.70
C TYR A 417 -16.26 -2.45 4.31
N ASN A 418 -15.73 -3.53 3.79
CA ASN A 418 -16.49 -4.73 3.48
C ASN A 418 -16.28 -5.76 4.60
N LYS A 419 -17.36 -6.07 5.34
CA LYS A 419 -17.33 -7.02 6.46
C LYS A 419 -17.10 -8.47 6.04
N GLU A 420 -17.49 -8.83 4.81
CA GLU A 420 -17.31 -10.20 4.30
C GLU A 420 -15.88 -10.48 3.90
N THR A 421 -15.27 -9.57 3.12
CA THR A 421 -13.89 -9.70 2.66
C THR A 421 -12.88 -9.28 3.73
N LYS A 422 -13.31 -8.57 4.78
CA LYS A 422 -12.43 -7.96 5.79
C LYS A 422 -11.41 -7.02 5.14
N GLU A 423 -11.89 -6.13 4.27
CA GLU A 423 -11.05 -5.15 3.59
C GLU A 423 -11.61 -3.73 3.74
N PHE A 424 -10.71 -2.81 4.03
CA PHE A 424 -10.94 -1.38 3.85
C PHE A 424 -10.68 -1.00 2.41
N TYR A 425 -11.47 -0.07 1.89
CA TYR A 425 -11.24 0.56 0.60
C TYR A 425 -11.18 2.06 0.77
N CYS A 426 -10.27 2.69 0.04
CA CYS A 426 -10.18 4.14 -0.08
C CYS A 426 -10.32 4.54 -1.55
N CYS A 427 -11.15 5.52 -1.80
CA CYS A 427 -11.17 6.21 -3.09
C CYS A 427 -10.65 7.62 -2.91
N THR A 428 -9.71 8.04 -3.75
CA THR A 428 -9.24 9.42 -3.84
C THR A 428 -9.60 9.99 -5.19
N GLN A 429 -9.92 11.28 -5.23
CA GLN A 429 -10.11 12.02 -6.47
C GLN A 429 -9.27 13.29 -6.42
N GLU A 430 -8.38 13.44 -7.36
CA GLU A 430 -7.39 14.50 -7.42
C GLU A 430 -7.52 15.26 -8.73
N PHE A 431 -7.30 16.57 -8.66
CA PHE A 431 -7.35 17.46 -9.82
C PHE A 431 -5.94 17.89 -10.20
N ASN A 432 -5.62 17.80 -11.49
CA ASN A 432 -4.28 18.12 -12.01
C ASN A 432 -4.01 19.63 -12.04
N GLU A 433 -5.08 20.46 -12.16
CA GLU A 433 -4.98 21.91 -12.29
C GLU A 433 -5.91 22.63 -11.33
N ARG A 434 -5.55 23.86 -10.93
CA ARG A 434 -6.43 24.74 -10.17
C ARG A 434 -7.65 25.13 -11.02
N GLY A 435 -8.84 24.73 -10.60
CA GLY A 435 -10.10 25.05 -11.28
C GLY A 435 -10.36 24.23 -12.55
N GLY A 436 -9.53 23.22 -12.84
CA GLY A 436 -9.77 22.26 -13.91
C GLY A 436 -10.89 21.28 -13.58
N GLU A 437 -11.57 20.78 -14.59
CA GLU A 437 -12.58 19.74 -14.43
C GLU A 437 -11.95 18.33 -14.52
N SER A 438 -10.76 18.24 -15.13
CA SER A 438 -10.04 16.97 -15.28
C SER A 438 -9.55 16.43 -13.92
N SER A 439 -9.80 15.17 -13.67
CA SER A 439 -9.45 14.52 -12.41
C SER A 439 -8.91 13.11 -12.61
N VAL A 440 -8.18 12.62 -11.61
CA VAL A 440 -7.76 11.23 -11.51
C VAL A 440 -8.37 10.63 -10.25
N THR A 441 -9.16 9.57 -10.43
CA THR A 441 -9.72 8.81 -9.32
C THR A 441 -8.91 7.53 -9.13
N ARG A 442 -8.47 7.26 -7.89
CA ARG A 442 -7.73 6.05 -7.54
C ARG A 442 -8.48 5.24 -6.49
N PHE A 443 -8.45 3.94 -6.64
CA PHE A 443 -9.12 2.98 -5.77
C PHE A 443 -8.04 2.13 -5.08
N TYR A 444 -8.08 2.09 -3.75
CA TYR A 444 -7.12 1.38 -2.93
C TYR A 444 -7.81 0.37 -2.03
N SER A 445 -7.08 -0.69 -1.64
CA SER A 445 -7.51 -1.65 -0.61
C SER A 445 -6.47 -1.83 0.48
N LEU A 446 -6.94 -2.14 1.69
CA LEU A 446 -6.12 -2.49 2.85
C LEU A 446 -6.82 -3.61 3.62
N SER A 447 -6.12 -4.71 3.89
CA SER A 447 -6.72 -5.84 4.60
C SER A 447 -6.94 -5.53 6.09
N ALA A 448 -8.10 -5.91 6.61
CA ALA A 448 -8.38 -5.81 8.03
C ALA A 448 -7.97 -7.10 8.79
N PRO A 449 -7.54 -6.95 10.06
CA PRO A 449 -7.34 -5.68 10.78
C PRO A 449 -6.18 -4.88 10.23
N ALA A 450 -6.37 -3.59 10.00
CA ALA A 450 -5.26 -2.69 9.70
C ALA A 450 -4.33 -2.59 10.92
N ILE A 451 -3.04 -2.50 10.70
CA ILE A 451 -2.02 -2.51 11.75
C ILE A 451 -1.19 -1.24 11.77
N ALA A 452 -0.64 -0.90 12.93
CA ALA A 452 0.34 0.17 13.07
C ALA A 452 1.71 -0.27 12.52
N GLU A 453 2.55 0.69 12.15
CA GLU A 453 3.91 0.43 11.65
C GLU A 453 4.74 -0.45 12.60
N SER A 454 4.63 -0.20 13.90
CA SER A 454 5.34 -0.99 14.93
C SER A 454 5.03 -2.49 14.88
N ALA A 455 3.86 -2.88 14.39
CA ALA A 455 3.47 -4.28 14.29
C ALA A 455 4.18 -5.03 13.13
N LEU A 456 4.70 -4.33 12.12
CA LEU A 456 5.47 -4.92 11.02
C LEU A 456 6.82 -5.47 11.49
N PHE A 457 7.39 -4.91 12.54
CA PHE A 457 8.75 -5.21 12.99
C PHE A 457 8.81 -6.15 14.20
N LEU A 458 7.65 -6.60 14.71
CA LEU A 458 7.60 -7.51 15.87
C LEU A 458 8.39 -8.82 15.67
N TYR A 459 8.59 -9.22 14.42
CA TYR A 459 9.32 -10.44 14.03
C TYR A 459 10.33 -10.18 12.90
N ALA A 460 10.75 -8.94 12.68
CA ALA A 460 11.94 -8.68 11.90
C ALA A 460 13.10 -9.34 12.66
N VAL A 461 13.44 -10.54 12.23
CA VAL A 461 14.63 -11.24 12.72
C VAL A 461 15.79 -10.37 12.26
N GLU A 462 16.46 -9.72 13.20
CA GLU A 462 17.85 -9.40 13.01
C GLU A 462 18.55 -10.73 12.67
N GLU A 463 18.82 -10.97 11.40
CA GLU A 463 19.86 -11.92 10.96
C GLU A 463 21.23 -11.35 11.38
N GLY A 464 21.31 -10.87 12.59
CA GLY A 464 22.54 -10.58 13.27
C GLY A 464 23.14 -11.91 13.71
N LEU A 465 24.35 -12.20 13.26
CA LEU A 465 25.18 -13.24 13.85
C LEU A 465 24.99 -13.17 15.36
N SER A 466 24.51 -14.26 15.98
CA SER A 466 24.31 -14.29 17.44
C SER A 466 25.59 -13.78 18.10
N LEU A 467 25.47 -13.01 19.16
CA LEU A 467 26.65 -12.49 19.90
C LEU A 467 27.67 -13.62 20.18
N ARG A 468 27.18 -14.85 20.39
CA ARG A 468 28.00 -16.05 20.52
C ARG A 468 28.76 -16.41 19.24
N ALA A 469 28.16 -16.25 18.08
CA ALA A 469 28.83 -16.49 16.79
C ALA A 469 29.87 -15.38 16.50
N VAL A 470 29.57 -14.12 16.83
CA VAL A 470 30.54 -13.02 16.74
C VAL A 470 31.70 -13.24 17.69
N ILE A 471 31.45 -13.64 18.94
CA ILE A 471 32.50 -13.96 19.92
C ILE A 471 33.31 -15.19 19.44
N PHE A 472 32.67 -16.22 18.90
CA PHE A 472 33.36 -17.40 18.36
C PHE A 472 34.27 -17.01 17.19
N VAL A 473 33.79 -16.20 16.25
CA VAL A 473 34.61 -15.70 15.12
C VAL A 473 35.76 -14.85 15.65
N MET A 474 35.53 -13.96 16.62
CA MET A 474 36.62 -13.16 17.22
C MET A 474 37.66 -14.04 17.92
N VAL A 475 37.24 -15.07 18.64
CA VAL A 475 38.15 -16.03 19.29
C VAL A 475 38.97 -16.82 18.26
N VAL A 476 38.33 -17.27 17.17
CA VAL A 476 39.03 -17.96 16.08
C VAL A 476 40.05 -17.03 15.39
N VAL A 477 39.67 -15.78 15.14
CA VAL A 477 40.57 -14.76 14.57
C VAL A 477 41.75 -14.47 15.52
N LEU A 478 41.49 -14.37 16.82
CA LEU A 478 42.53 -14.16 17.82
C LEU A 478 43.51 -15.35 17.86
N ILE A 479 43.01 -16.58 17.82
CA ILE A 479 43.84 -17.80 17.77
C ILE A 479 44.69 -17.82 16.48
N LEU A 480 44.11 -17.44 15.35
CA LEU A 480 44.85 -17.34 14.08
C LEU A 480 45.95 -16.28 14.15
N ILE A 481 45.68 -15.11 14.74
CA ILE A 481 46.67 -14.04 14.91
C ILE A 481 47.82 -14.53 15.83
N VAL A 482 47.50 -15.19 16.94
CA VAL A 482 48.49 -15.79 17.85
C VAL A 482 49.28 -16.89 17.13
N GLY A 483 48.60 -17.73 16.35
CA GLY A 483 49.25 -18.77 15.53
C GLY A 483 50.20 -18.19 14.48
N ILE A 484 49.76 -17.15 13.78
CA ILE A 484 50.58 -16.45 12.77
C ILE A 484 51.78 -15.75 13.41
N THR A 485 51.56 -15.04 14.53
CA THR A 485 52.69 -14.39 15.24
C THR A 485 53.69 -15.38 15.80
N TYR A 486 53.23 -16.56 16.34
CA TYR A 486 54.08 -17.65 16.77
C TYR A 486 54.83 -18.26 15.57
N TYR A 487 54.16 -18.48 14.45
CA TYR A 487 54.77 -19.02 13.23
C TYR A 487 55.82 -18.08 12.64
N LEU A 488 55.53 -16.77 12.60
CA LEU A 488 56.46 -15.74 12.14
C LEU A 488 57.66 -15.56 13.09
N LYS A 489 57.48 -15.72 14.40
CA LYS A 489 58.56 -15.75 15.36
C LYS A 489 59.49 -16.97 15.14
N ARG A 490 58.89 -18.14 14.87
CA ARG A 490 59.65 -19.36 14.56
C ARG A 490 60.38 -19.32 13.22
N LYS A 491 59.88 -18.56 12.25
CA LYS A 491 60.46 -18.42 10.92
C LYS A 491 61.68 -17.49 10.88
N LYS A 492 61.91 -16.69 11.95
CA LYS A 492 63.11 -15.83 12.04
C LYS A 492 64.40 -16.57 12.41
N GLU A 493 64.32 -17.85 12.74
CA GLU A 493 65.51 -18.63 13.18
C GLU A 493 66.10 -19.59 12.13
N LYS A 494 65.62 -19.66 10.88
CA LYS A 494 66.26 -20.55 9.87
C LYS A 494 66.33 -19.88 8.53
N GLN A 495 67.55 -19.69 8.06
CA GLN A 495 67.95 -19.32 6.71
C GLN A 495 68.06 -20.52 5.74
N PRO A 496 68.44 -20.38 4.45
CA PRO A 496 67.57 -20.65 3.31
C PRO A 496 68.02 -21.83 2.43
N ILE A 497 67.34 -22.03 1.27
CA ILE A 497 67.78 -22.65 -0.01
C ILE A 497 66.85 -23.81 -0.45
N PRO A 498 66.70 -24.14 -1.75
CA PRO A 498 66.15 -23.41 -2.90
C PRO A 498 64.99 -24.19 -3.60
N LYS A 499 64.54 -23.56 -4.68
CA LYS A 499 63.50 -23.97 -5.63
C LYS A 499 63.48 -25.41 -6.10
N VAL A 500 62.31 -26.03 -6.15
CA VAL A 500 61.93 -27.02 -7.18
C VAL A 500 60.51 -26.75 -7.66
N THR A 501 60.38 -26.61 -8.93
CA THR A 501 59.16 -26.46 -9.70
C THR A 501 58.46 -27.82 -9.84
N LEU A 502 57.17 -27.90 -9.55
CA LEU A 502 56.31 -28.99 -10.01
C LEU A 502 54.96 -28.42 -10.42
N VAL A 503 54.72 -28.56 -11.72
CA VAL A 503 53.49 -28.31 -12.41
C VAL A 503 52.47 -29.35 -12.00
N ARG A 504 51.27 -28.89 -11.61
CA ARG A 504 50.10 -29.75 -11.62
C ARG A 504 48.85 -28.95 -11.95
N GLU A 505 48.19 -29.44 -12.96
CA GLU A 505 47.01 -28.90 -13.59
C GLU A 505 45.89 -28.61 -12.63
N THR A 506 45.33 -27.43 -12.79
CA THR A 506 44.23 -26.87 -12.05
C THR A 506 42.92 -27.04 -12.78
N PHE A 507 41.96 -27.60 -12.15
CA PHE A 507 40.57 -27.37 -12.53
C PHE A 507 40.19 -25.92 -12.19
N THR A 508 40.02 -25.14 -13.21
CA THR A 508 39.60 -23.73 -13.11
C THR A 508 38.11 -23.67 -12.84
N GLN A 509 37.75 -23.31 -11.62
CA GLN A 509 36.50 -22.58 -11.38
C GLN A 509 36.77 -21.14 -11.80
N VAL A 510 36.07 -20.70 -12.83
CA VAL A 510 36.14 -19.34 -13.33
C VAL A 510 35.27 -18.45 -12.42
N GLU A 511 35.85 -17.93 -11.33
CA GLU A 511 35.38 -16.70 -10.74
C GLU A 511 36.00 -15.52 -11.54
N ASN A 512 35.31 -15.12 -12.59
CA ASN A 512 35.59 -13.84 -13.25
C ASN A 512 35.07 -12.69 -12.40
N LYS A 513 35.76 -12.32 -11.33
CA LYS A 513 35.74 -10.97 -10.81
C LYS A 513 36.54 -10.09 -11.76
N LYS A 514 35.88 -9.57 -12.80
CA LYS A 514 36.44 -8.44 -13.55
C LYS A 514 36.69 -7.32 -12.55
N SER A 515 37.91 -6.83 -12.42
CA SER A 515 38.20 -5.60 -11.67
C SER A 515 37.29 -4.48 -12.16
N PRO A 516 36.81 -3.59 -11.26
CA PRO A 516 35.96 -2.48 -11.68
C PRO A 516 36.62 -1.65 -12.78
N GLN A 517 35.86 -1.30 -13.81
CA GLN A 517 36.32 -0.46 -14.90
C GLN A 517 36.63 0.94 -14.37
N ALA A 518 37.71 1.58 -14.86
CA ALA A 518 37.98 2.98 -14.57
C ALA A 518 36.91 3.89 -15.19
N ASN A 519 36.71 5.05 -14.59
CA ASN A 519 35.72 6.05 -15.01
C ASN A 519 34.30 5.49 -15.06
N ALA A 520 33.81 4.94 -13.92
CA ALA A 520 32.59 4.16 -13.85
C ALA A 520 31.74 4.41 -12.61
N LEU A 521 30.42 4.30 -12.78
CA LEU A 521 29.40 4.29 -11.74
C LEU A 521 28.69 2.94 -11.72
N TYR A 522 28.58 2.35 -10.56
CA TYR A 522 27.84 1.12 -10.32
C TYR A 522 26.70 1.35 -9.33
N LEU A 523 25.46 1.06 -9.76
CA LEU A 523 24.23 1.20 -8.99
C LEU A 523 23.57 -0.16 -8.68
N PHE A 524 23.98 -1.23 -9.38
CA PHE A 524 23.58 -2.59 -9.01
C PHE A 524 24.54 -3.17 -7.98
N GLY A 525 24.01 -3.64 -6.85
CA GLY A 525 24.79 -4.07 -5.70
C GLY A 525 25.22 -2.90 -4.82
N GLU A 526 26.52 -2.81 -4.54
CA GLU A 526 27.09 -1.70 -3.77
C GLU A 526 27.27 -0.46 -4.62
N PHE A 527 26.79 0.70 -4.12
CA PHE A 527 27.04 1.99 -4.75
C PHE A 527 28.54 2.24 -4.80
N THR A 528 29.10 2.27 -6.01
CA THR A 528 30.54 2.41 -6.20
C THR A 528 30.84 3.37 -7.34
N ILE A 529 31.78 4.28 -7.13
CA ILE A 529 32.27 5.21 -8.15
C ILE A 529 33.79 5.07 -8.27
N ILE A 530 34.25 4.81 -9.49
CA ILE A 530 35.67 4.67 -9.85
C ILE A 530 36.06 5.86 -10.71
N ASP A 531 37.12 6.56 -10.32
CA ASP A 531 37.60 7.72 -11.07
C ASP A 531 38.34 7.33 -12.39
N LYS A 532 38.69 8.34 -13.20
CA LYS A 532 39.43 8.15 -14.47
C LYS A 532 40.80 7.50 -14.29
N LYS A 533 41.33 7.43 -13.07
CA LYS A 533 42.60 6.78 -12.73
C LYS A 533 42.42 5.38 -12.16
N GLY A 534 41.17 4.87 -12.09
CA GLY A 534 40.83 3.57 -11.53
C GLY A 534 40.78 3.49 -10.00
N ARG A 535 40.73 4.63 -9.31
CA ARG A 535 40.65 4.67 -7.84
C ARG A 535 39.18 4.73 -7.39
N ASP A 536 38.85 4.00 -6.33
CA ASP A 536 37.55 4.08 -5.70
C ASP A 536 37.42 5.40 -4.91
N ILE A 537 36.54 6.26 -5.40
CA ILE A 537 36.23 7.57 -4.80
C ILE A 537 34.84 7.60 -4.10
N THR A 538 34.22 6.45 -3.90
CA THR A 538 32.90 6.31 -3.25
C THR A 538 32.85 7.00 -1.89
N HIS A 539 33.95 6.98 -1.13
CA HIS A 539 34.07 7.60 0.20
C HIS A 539 33.93 9.13 0.20
N LEU A 540 34.11 9.80 -0.96
CA LEU A 540 33.92 11.24 -1.09
C LEU A 540 32.43 11.64 -1.11
N PHE A 541 31.56 10.68 -1.38
CA PHE A 541 30.11 10.88 -1.41
C PHE A 541 29.50 10.75 0.01
N SER A 542 29.58 11.81 0.81
CA SER A 542 28.85 11.86 2.08
C SER A 542 27.34 11.70 1.85
N SER A 543 26.59 11.36 2.89
CA SER A 543 25.14 11.07 2.77
C SER A 543 24.37 12.13 1.94
N LYS A 544 24.52 13.43 2.25
CA LYS A 544 23.82 14.50 1.52
C LYS A 544 24.34 14.72 0.09
N ILE A 545 25.61 14.51 -0.17
CA ILE A 545 26.17 14.58 -1.52
C ILE A 545 25.66 13.40 -2.36
N LYS A 546 25.62 12.20 -1.78
CA LYS A 546 25.10 10.99 -2.41
C LYS A 546 23.61 11.14 -2.74
N GLN A 547 22.80 11.62 -1.79
CA GLN A 547 21.40 11.92 -2.00
C GLN A 547 21.18 12.90 -3.15
N LEU A 548 21.92 14.05 -3.15
CA LEU A 548 21.82 15.05 -4.22
C LEU A 548 22.23 14.47 -5.58
N PHE A 549 23.34 13.72 -5.62
CA PHE A 549 23.84 13.06 -6.82
C PHE A 549 22.79 12.11 -7.39
N LEU A 550 22.28 11.16 -6.60
CA LEU A 550 21.30 10.18 -7.06
C LEU A 550 19.97 10.84 -7.47
N LEU A 551 19.50 11.85 -6.75
CA LEU A 551 18.29 12.60 -7.13
C LEU A 551 18.45 13.28 -8.49
N THR A 552 19.57 14.00 -8.71
CA THR A 552 19.82 14.68 -9.99
C THR A 552 20.09 13.72 -11.12
N PHE A 553 20.72 12.58 -10.84
CA PHE A 553 21.03 11.54 -11.79
C PHE A 553 19.76 10.79 -12.24
N LEU A 554 19.00 10.22 -11.32
CA LEU A 554 17.82 9.39 -11.65
C LEU A 554 16.65 10.20 -12.25
N ASN A 555 16.56 11.49 -11.92
CA ASN A 555 15.57 12.39 -12.53
C ASN A 555 16.11 13.11 -13.79
N GLY A 556 17.33 12.88 -14.18
CA GLY A 556 17.93 13.41 -15.42
C GLY A 556 18.08 12.39 -16.54
N LEU A 557 17.80 11.09 -16.27
CA LEU A 557 17.93 10.02 -17.26
C LEU A 557 16.69 9.87 -18.14
N GLY A 558 16.92 9.51 -19.39
CA GLY A 558 15.88 9.29 -20.39
C GLY A 558 15.15 10.61 -20.74
N ASN A 559 13.82 10.57 -20.76
CA ASN A 559 12.97 11.73 -21.06
C ASN A 559 12.67 12.61 -19.83
N LYS A 560 13.34 12.40 -18.70
CA LYS A 560 13.13 13.16 -17.46
C LYS A 560 13.90 14.48 -17.52
N GLU A 561 13.23 15.59 -17.21
CA GLU A 561 13.77 16.96 -17.35
C GLU A 561 14.69 17.41 -16.20
N GLY A 562 15.01 16.54 -15.23
CA GLY A 562 15.73 16.91 -14.02
C GLY A 562 14.84 17.48 -12.92
N ILE A 563 15.44 17.99 -11.83
CA ILE A 563 14.75 18.44 -10.62
C ILE A 563 14.94 19.92 -10.32
N THR A 564 13.90 20.56 -9.76
CA THR A 564 13.94 21.98 -9.38
C THR A 564 14.67 22.21 -8.05
N SER A 565 15.15 23.43 -7.85
CA SER A 565 15.74 23.85 -6.56
C SER A 565 14.77 23.63 -5.38
N ASN A 566 13.48 23.92 -5.57
CA ASN A 566 12.49 23.76 -4.51
C ASN A 566 12.30 22.30 -4.12
N TYR A 567 12.31 21.40 -5.10
CA TYR A 567 12.23 19.97 -4.86
C TYR A 567 13.46 19.45 -4.07
N ILE A 568 14.65 19.94 -4.43
CA ILE A 568 15.90 19.63 -3.70
C ILE A 568 15.81 20.08 -2.24
N TYR A 569 15.31 21.31 -1.97
CA TYR A 569 15.19 21.82 -0.60
C TYR A 569 14.23 20.97 0.24
N GLY A 570 13.04 20.67 -0.32
CA GLY A 570 12.01 19.92 0.38
C GLY A 570 12.44 18.50 0.76
N LEU A 571 13.27 17.87 -0.06
CA LEU A 571 13.74 16.51 0.21
C LEU A 571 15.01 16.46 1.08
N LEU A 572 15.98 17.32 0.83
CA LEU A 572 17.26 17.20 1.52
C LEU A 572 17.33 17.96 2.85
N TRP A 573 16.54 19.01 3.02
CA TRP A 573 16.55 19.86 4.21
C TRP A 573 15.13 20.32 4.58
N PRO A 574 14.17 19.40 4.82
CA PRO A 574 12.77 19.77 5.06
C PRO A 574 12.57 20.63 6.33
N GLU A 575 13.42 20.44 7.32
CA GLU A 575 13.36 21.16 8.61
C GLU A 575 14.11 22.50 8.63
N LYS A 576 14.72 22.91 7.51
CA LYS A 576 15.51 24.16 7.46
C LYS A 576 14.72 25.30 6.83
N GLU A 577 14.94 26.50 7.36
CA GLU A 577 14.45 27.72 6.70
C GLU A 577 14.99 27.84 5.27
N LEU A 578 14.20 28.39 4.37
CA LEU A 578 14.50 28.49 2.94
C LEU A 578 15.86 29.17 2.65
N SER A 579 16.24 30.19 3.41
CA SER A 579 17.53 30.87 3.31
C SER A 579 18.70 29.94 3.60
N SER A 580 18.60 29.17 4.70
CA SER A 580 19.60 28.19 5.12
C SER A 580 19.66 27.01 4.15
N ALA A 581 18.52 26.51 3.68
CA ALA A 581 18.45 25.44 2.68
C ALA A 581 19.09 25.84 1.35
N LYS A 582 18.91 27.08 0.88
CA LYS A 582 19.57 27.64 -0.30
C LYS A 582 21.11 27.62 -0.17
N ASN A 583 21.62 28.03 0.98
CA ASN A 583 23.07 28.04 1.25
C ASN A 583 23.63 26.61 1.29
N LEU A 584 22.96 25.70 2.01
CA LEU A 584 23.35 24.29 2.09
C LEU A 584 23.35 23.62 0.72
N LYS A 585 22.32 23.87 -0.12
CA LYS A 585 22.29 23.39 -1.51
C LYS A 585 23.50 23.90 -2.29
N GLY A 586 23.80 25.22 -2.22
CA GLY A 586 24.92 25.80 -2.94
C GLY A 586 26.26 25.15 -2.56
N VAL A 587 26.50 24.95 -1.27
CA VAL A 587 27.70 24.27 -0.77
C VAL A 587 27.74 22.81 -1.24
N THR A 588 26.62 22.09 -1.17
CA THR A 588 26.54 20.67 -1.56
C THR A 588 26.76 20.50 -3.06
N ILE A 589 26.17 21.36 -3.90
CA ILE A 589 26.37 21.38 -5.36
C ILE A 589 27.82 21.64 -5.70
N ASN A 590 28.46 22.61 -5.06
CA ASN A 590 29.87 22.93 -5.34
C ASN A 590 30.80 21.78 -4.93
N ARG A 591 30.50 21.09 -3.84
CA ARG A 591 31.24 19.90 -3.42
C ARG A 591 31.04 18.75 -4.42
N LEU A 592 29.80 18.53 -4.86
CA LEU A 592 29.49 17.50 -5.86
C LEU A 592 30.24 17.77 -7.16
N ARG A 593 30.23 19.00 -7.69
CA ARG A 593 30.98 19.37 -8.90
C ARG A 593 32.48 19.06 -8.77
N LYS A 594 33.09 19.41 -7.64
CA LYS A 594 34.50 19.11 -7.37
C LYS A 594 34.81 17.61 -7.39
N ILE A 595 33.89 16.77 -6.93
CA ILE A 595 34.06 15.32 -7.00
C ILE A 595 33.92 14.84 -8.44
N LEU A 596 32.97 15.40 -9.21
CA LEU A 596 32.74 15.03 -10.61
C LEU A 596 33.93 15.45 -11.52
N ASP A 597 34.75 16.45 -11.14
CA ASP A 597 35.98 16.86 -11.87
C ASP A 597 37.01 15.72 -11.95
N ASP A 598 37.00 14.75 -11.05
CA ASP A 598 37.86 13.57 -11.07
C ASP A 598 37.34 12.47 -12.04
N LEU A 599 36.16 12.67 -12.62
CA LEU A 599 35.54 11.80 -13.60
C LEU A 599 35.57 12.45 -14.99
N GLU A 600 35.38 11.66 -16.04
CA GLU A 600 35.33 12.12 -17.43
C GLU A 600 33.95 11.76 -18.02
N GLY A 601 33.31 12.70 -18.70
CA GLY A 601 32.03 12.46 -19.35
C GLY A 601 30.81 12.39 -18.43
N ILE A 602 30.92 12.98 -17.26
CA ILE A 602 29.76 13.16 -16.33
C ILE A 602 29.75 14.61 -15.84
N GLU A 603 28.61 15.26 -15.96
CA GLU A 603 28.47 16.67 -15.58
C GLU A 603 27.14 16.98 -14.92
N LEU A 604 27.17 17.82 -13.87
CA LEU A 604 25.97 18.39 -13.27
C LEU A 604 25.59 19.68 -13.98
N VAL A 605 24.56 19.64 -14.79
CA VAL A 605 24.05 20.79 -15.56
C VAL A 605 22.84 21.44 -14.87
N TYR A 606 22.66 22.74 -15.17
CA TYR A 606 21.48 23.50 -14.74
C TYR A 606 20.85 24.14 -15.96
N THR A 607 19.74 23.60 -16.41
CA THR A 607 19.03 24.03 -17.63
C THR A 607 17.54 24.14 -17.32
N ASN A 608 16.86 25.16 -17.85
CA ASN A 608 15.42 25.37 -17.65
C ASN A 608 14.98 25.34 -16.18
N SER A 609 15.79 25.96 -15.28
CA SER A 609 15.57 26.01 -13.84
C SER A 609 15.61 24.63 -13.14
N ARG A 610 16.20 23.62 -13.76
CA ARG A 610 16.33 22.25 -13.25
C ARG A 610 17.76 21.77 -13.24
N TYR A 611 18.09 20.94 -12.26
CA TYR A 611 19.38 20.24 -12.15
C TYR A 611 19.23 18.82 -12.68
N SER A 612 20.16 18.40 -13.51
CA SER A 612 20.29 17.01 -13.99
C SER A 612 21.76 16.65 -14.15
N ILE A 613 22.06 15.37 -14.09
CA ILE A 613 23.38 14.84 -14.46
C ILE A 613 23.29 14.31 -15.88
N GLN A 614 24.21 14.74 -16.72
CA GLN A 614 24.38 14.27 -18.08
C GLN A 614 25.59 13.35 -18.17
N LEU A 615 25.47 12.29 -18.94
CA LEU A 615 26.55 11.33 -19.24
C LEU A 615 26.89 11.39 -20.71
N SER A 616 28.18 11.27 -21.00
CA SER A 616 28.69 11.02 -22.36
C SER A 616 29.08 9.56 -22.52
N GLU A 617 29.39 9.14 -23.74
CA GLU A 617 29.82 7.78 -24.10
C GLU A 617 31.12 7.34 -23.40
N THR A 618 31.93 8.30 -22.92
CA THR A 618 33.19 8.01 -22.23
C THR A 618 33.00 7.55 -20.78
N PHE A 619 31.82 7.75 -20.20
CA PHE A 619 31.52 7.37 -18.82
C PHE A 619 30.67 6.11 -18.74
N TYR A 620 31.19 5.11 -18.05
CA TYR A 620 30.44 3.87 -17.85
C TYR A 620 29.44 3.98 -16.68
N CYS A 621 28.20 3.60 -16.93
CA CYS A 621 27.18 3.46 -15.87
C CYS A 621 26.39 2.16 -16.08
N ASP A 622 26.42 1.26 -15.10
CA ASP A 622 25.73 -0.04 -15.21
C ASP A 622 24.20 0.12 -15.33
N TYR A 623 23.61 1.14 -14.71
CA TYR A 623 22.18 1.42 -14.82
C TYR A 623 21.79 1.99 -16.20
N GLN A 624 22.61 2.83 -16.79
CA GLN A 624 22.40 3.27 -18.17
C GLN A 624 22.49 2.10 -19.15
N GLN A 625 23.50 1.25 -18.99
CA GLN A 625 23.62 0.01 -19.78
C GLN A 625 22.41 -0.91 -19.59
N TYR A 626 21.92 -1.04 -18.35
CA TYR A 626 20.69 -1.78 -18.08
C TYR A 626 19.51 -1.22 -18.88
N LEU A 627 19.26 0.09 -18.84
CA LEU A 627 18.18 0.72 -19.60
C LEU A 627 18.31 0.53 -21.11
N GLU A 628 19.52 0.62 -21.65
CA GLU A 628 19.79 0.36 -23.07
C GLU A 628 19.50 -1.09 -23.46
N GLN A 629 19.93 -2.07 -22.65
CA GLN A 629 19.64 -3.48 -22.90
C GLN A 629 18.13 -3.77 -22.79
N MET A 630 17.45 -3.22 -21.81
CA MET A 630 15.99 -3.35 -21.66
C MET A 630 15.24 -2.78 -22.88
N ASN A 631 15.66 -1.63 -23.41
CA ASN A 631 15.07 -1.06 -24.61
C ASN A 631 15.28 -1.93 -25.86
N LYS A 632 16.46 -2.54 -26.03
CA LYS A 632 16.73 -3.49 -27.12
C LYS A 632 15.82 -4.71 -27.04
N ILE A 633 15.62 -5.27 -25.86
CA ILE A 633 14.72 -6.40 -25.65
C ILE A 633 13.28 -6.01 -26.00
N ARG A 634 12.80 -4.84 -25.58
CA ARG A 634 11.46 -4.33 -25.93
C ARG A 634 11.24 -4.15 -27.43
N GLN A 635 12.29 -3.86 -28.20
CA GLN A 635 12.24 -3.69 -29.65
C GLN A 635 12.38 -5.02 -30.41
N SER A 636 12.33 -6.16 -29.74
CA SER A 636 12.49 -7.51 -30.29
C SER A 636 13.89 -7.79 -30.91
N ASP A 637 14.88 -7.04 -30.50
CA ASP A 637 16.29 -7.22 -30.93
C ASP A 637 17.10 -7.95 -29.83
N ALA A 638 16.48 -8.99 -29.24
CA ALA A 638 17.13 -9.79 -28.22
C ALA A 638 18.12 -10.76 -28.79
N SER A 639 19.37 -10.33 -28.89
CA SER A 639 20.52 -11.22 -29.22
C SER A 639 20.99 -11.94 -27.92
N GLN A 640 21.68 -13.08 -28.09
CA GLN A 640 22.30 -13.78 -26.97
C GLN A 640 23.31 -12.89 -26.21
N GLU A 641 23.93 -11.94 -26.91
CA GLU A 641 24.88 -10.97 -26.37
C GLU A 641 24.19 -9.95 -25.45
N VAL A 642 22.98 -9.47 -25.82
CA VAL A 642 22.13 -8.59 -24.99
C VAL A 642 21.77 -9.29 -23.69
N SER A 643 21.33 -10.55 -23.74
CA SER A 643 20.98 -11.34 -22.58
C SER A 643 22.18 -11.59 -21.64
N GLN A 644 23.35 -11.87 -22.17
CA GLN A 644 24.56 -12.06 -21.37
C GLN A 644 25.01 -10.76 -20.69
N SER A 645 24.93 -9.63 -21.39
CA SER A 645 25.24 -8.31 -20.82
C SER A 645 24.31 -7.98 -19.66
N LEU A 646 23.00 -8.19 -19.81
CA LEU A 646 22.01 -7.96 -18.77
C LEU A 646 22.24 -8.87 -17.55
N ILE A 647 22.51 -10.16 -17.76
CA ILE A 647 22.86 -11.11 -16.68
C ILE A 647 24.11 -10.62 -15.94
N GLY A 648 25.13 -10.13 -16.66
CA GLY A 648 26.34 -9.58 -16.06
C GLY A 648 26.08 -8.39 -15.14
N ILE A 649 25.14 -7.50 -15.50
CA ILE A 649 24.72 -6.36 -14.67
C ILE A 649 23.94 -6.85 -13.45
N LEU A 650 22.91 -7.67 -13.64
CA LEU A 650 22.03 -8.16 -12.57
C LEU A 650 22.76 -9.07 -11.56
N SER A 651 23.82 -9.76 -11.99
CA SER A 651 24.64 -10.60 -11.08
C SER A 651 25.41 -9.80 -10.04
N ARG A 652 25.54 -8.47 -10.20
CA ARG A 652 26.14 -7.58 -9.19
C ARG A 652 25.24 -7.38 -7.98
N GLY A 653 23.93 -7.59 -8.10
CA GLY A 653 22.94 -7.47 -7.02
C GLY A 653 21.75 -6.59 -7.41
N LYS A 654 20.86 -6.34 -6.45
CA LYS A 654 19.70 -5.47 -6.66
C LYS A 654 20.11 -4.02 -6.91
N PHE A 655 19.29 -3.30 -7.68
CA PHE A 655 19.44 -1.87 -7.93
C PHE A 655 19.37 -1.07 -6.62
N LEU A 656 20.31 -0.15 -6.41
CA LEU A 656 20.46 0.67 -5.21
C LEU A 656 20.44 -0.12 -3.89
N LYS A 657 20.96 -1.36 -3.88
CA LYS A 657 20.93 -2.25 -2.70
C LYS A 657 21.54 -1.61 -1.45
N SER A 658 22.64 -0.87 -1.60
CA SER A 658 23.36 -0.22 -0.49
C SER A 658 22.82 1.16 -0.11
N ILE A 659 21.72 1.61 -0.74
CA ILE A 659 21.07 2.90 -0.47
C ILE A 659 19.81 2.62 0.35
N ASP A 660 19.94 2.72 1.65
CA ASP A 660 18.82 2.58 2.59
C ASP A 660 18.20 3.96 2.88
N ASP A 661 17.51 4.51 1.88
CA ASP A 661 16.87 5.83 1.96
C ASP A 661 15.55 5.78 1.18
N SER A 662 14.45 6.01 1.89
CA SER A 662 13.08 5.90 1.37
C SER A 662 12.79 6.83 0.19
N MET A 663 13.53 7.93 0.03
CA MET A 663 13.36 8.83 -1.12
C MET A 663 13.68 8.16 -2.46
N PHE A 664 14.36 7.00 -2.46
CA PHE A 664 14.70 6.23 -3.67
C PHE A 664 13.84 4.97 -3.86
N ASP A 665 12.90 4.69 -2.97
CA ASP A 665 12.11 3.45 -3.03
C ASP A 665 11.22 3.38 -4.28
N SER A 666 10.72 4.52 -4.75
CA SER A 666 9.97 4.58 -6.02
C SER A 666 10.81 4.14 -7.21
N PHE A 667 12.08 4.56 -7.28
CA PHE A 667 13.00 4.15 -8.36
C PHE A 667 13.37 2.66 -8.27
N LYS A 668 13.55 2.13 -7.05
CA LYS A 668 13.79 0.70 -6.84
C LYS A 668 12.59 -0.12 -7.28
N SER A 669 11.39 0.29 -6.88
CA SER A 669 10.14 -0.39 -7.23
C SER A 669 9.83 -0.32 -8.72
N GLU A 670 10.06 0.81 -9.37
CA GLU A 670 9.91 0.99 -10.82
C GLU A 670 10.83 0.02 -11.58
N GLN A 671 12.10 -0.06 -11.18
CA GLN A 671 13.07 -0.97 -11.79
C GLN A 671 12.74 -2.45 -11.56
N GLU A 672 12.32 -2.84 -10.34
CA GLU A 672 11.92 -4.21 -10.04
C GLU A 672 10.66 -4.61 -10.83
N TYR A 673 9.70 -3.71 -10.99
CA TYR A 673 8.50 -3.92 -11.79
C TYR A 673 8.83 -4.10 -13.28
N GLU A 674 9.65 -3.23 -13.87
CA GLU A 674 10.06 -3.33 -15.28
C GLU A 674 10.81 -4.63 -15.56
N LEU A 675 11.69 -5.04 -14.65
CA LEU A 675 12.42 -6.30 -14.78
C LEU A 675 11.47 -7.51 -14.71
N HIS A 676 10.50 -7.48 -13.82
CA HIS A 676 9.50 -8.56 -13.69
C HIS A 676 8.61 -8.66 -14.92
N GLU A 677 8.14 -7.54 -15.45
CA GLU A 677 7.35 -7.48 -16.67
C GLU A 677 8.13 -8.08 -17.86
N MET A 678 9.36 -7.67 -18.03
CA MET A 678 10.22 -8.16 -19.09
C MET A 678 10.47 -9.68 -19.00
N LEU A 679 10.79 -10.18 -17.79
CA LEU A 679 11.00 -11.61 -17.58
C LEU A 679 9.73 -12.42 -17.87
N THR A 680 8.56 -11.88 -17.55
CA THR A 680 7.27 -12.51 -17.85
C THR A 680 7.02 -12.58 -19.36
N ILE A 681 7.33 -11.51 -20.10
CA ILE A 681 7.21 -11.49 -21.57
C ILE A 681 8.17 -12.52 -22.20
N GLU A 682 9.42 -12.56 -21.76
CA GLU A 682 10.41 -13.50 -22.29
C GLU A 682 10.07 -14.96 -22.00
N LEU A 683 9.58 -15.27 -20.80
CA LEU A 683 9.10 -16.60 -20.44
C LEU A 683 7.91 -17.03 -21.33
N ASN A 684 6.96 -16.11 -21.56
CA ASN A 684 5.82 -16.37 -22.44
C ASN A 684 6.27 -16.59 -23.89
N ASN A 685 7.25 -15.81 -24.38
CA ASN A 685 7.83 -15.99 -25.72
C ASN A 685 8.55 -17.32 -25.87
N LEU A 686 9.24 -17.78 -24.84
CA LEU A 686 9.89 -19.09 -24.81
C LEU A 686 8.85 -20.22 -24.79
N TYR A 687 7.80 -20.09 -24.01
CA TYR A 687 6.70 -21.05 -23.95
C TYR A 687 5.96 -21.19 -25.28
N MET A 688 5.77 -20.08 -26.02
CA MET A 688 5.12 -20.10 -27.34
C MET A 688 6.02 -20.66 -28.45
N LYS A 689 7.34 -20.73 -28.24
CA LYS A 689 8.30 -21.32 -29.17
C LYS A 689 8.62 -22.78 -28.89
N ALA A 690 8.31 -23.28 -27.70
CA ALA A 690 8.47 -24.69 -27.29
C ALA A 690 7.23 -25.52 -27.64
#